data_10810f96634d45eaaec43b805f3670ac
#
_entry.id   10810f96634d45eaaec43b805f3670ac
#
_cell.length_a   1.000
_cell.length_b   1.000
_cell.length_c   1.000
_cell.angle_alpha   90.00
_cell.angle_beta   90.00
_cell.angle_gamma   90.00
#
_symmetry.space_group_name_H-M   'P 1'
#
loop_
_entity.id
_entity.type
_entity.pdbx_description
1 polymer ?
#
loop_
_entity_poly.entity_id
_entity_poly.type
_entity_poly.pdbx_seq_one_letter_code
_entity_poly.pdbx_strand_id
1 'polypeptide(L)'
;MAFSVSPSVIVREVDASASVPAIATPPAAIAGVFRWGPVGEAILLSSENELVNRYGSPDDTNYETFFTAADYLSYSNALYVARVDNGATHADTYTRVTANNVTTTTDTSGAFKGLYPGELGNSLEVAYVRSEAYEGVIVEMGEDGTSNIPTNKITGNTDLTHTIAFNSANVSFEVSKANKLPIADIDIDDVFVIGNNSVGYQNIPVASIAEVARNAGGTVETDDALIAAYSYDITFNGKYTLPETSLNKLKIDRKWAWSGLFAKKPQDGNYHIAVIDQDGSVSGTADSVLELYTDVSTTTSAKLSSGKTNYYKDIITQESAWVQVANTAHFEANTSTSSYESLAGATAGRTESDATLADLAGGYDLFKSANEIDVSFVLQGKGDSAGNLATYIISNVADYRKDCIAFISPASSDVVDESKTEKMLSNVIDYRNSLPSSSYSVIDSGYKYRYDRYNDVYRYTPLNGDVAGLASRVEPYESPAGFRKGVIKNVVKLAFNPNKAQRDQLYSNEVNPVMSQVGQGIVLFGDKTGLGQNSAFDRINVRRLFIAVEKSIANAAQSFLFELNDEFTQAQFKGIVEPFLRDIQGRRGIVDFRVISDATVNTPAVIDQGKFRANIFIKPARSINNIELTFVATRSGVEFEEIVGSLT
;
A
#
# COMPACT_ATOMS: atom_id res chain seq x y z
N MET A 1 44.74 37.79 -20.91
CA MET A 1 43.79 37.73 -22.03
C MET A 1 44.42 38.39 -23.23
N ALA A 2 44.62 37.64 -24.32
CA ALA A 2 45.14 38.21 -25.54
C ALA A 2 44.00 38.95 -26.25
N PHE A 3 44.13 40.27 -26.38
CA PHE A 3 43.23 41.08 -27.19
C PHE A 3 43.54 40.83 -28.67
N SER A 4 42.58 40.33 -29.43
CA SER A 4 42.72 40.29 -30.89
C SER A 4 42.53 41.70 -31.44
N VAL A 5 43.53 42.21 -32.18
CA VAL A 5 43.52 43.56 -32.82
C VAL A 5 42.79 43.51 -34.18
N SER A 6 42.47 42.33 -34.69
CA SER A 6 41.71 42.14 -35.95
C SER A 6 40.30 41.66 -35.66
N PRO A 7 39.30 41.90 -36.57
CA PRO A 7 37.95 41.35 -36.42
C PRO A 7 38.00 39.83 -36.28
N SER A 8 37.52 39.30 -35.16
CA SER A 8 37.51 37.88 -34.86
C SER A 8 36.25 37.52 -34.10
N VAL A 9 35.75 36.29 -34.34
CA VAL A 9 34.67 35.72 -33.56
C VAL A 9 35.29 35.09 -32.33
N ILE A 10 34.98 35.63 -31.14
CA ILE A 10 35.39 35.07 -29.86
C ILE A 10 34.29 34.11 -29.43
N VAL A 11 34.54 32.82 -29.46
CA VAL A 11 33.67 31.81 -28.89
C VAL A 11 34.00 31.72 -27.41
N ARG A 12 33.03 32.01 -26.56
CA ARG A 12 33.09 31.71 -25.13
C ARG A 12 32.27 30.47 -24.86
N GLU A 13 32.89 29.43 -24.40
CA GLU A 13 32.19 28.33 -23.73
C GLU A 13 31.80 28.81 -22.33
N VAL A 14 30.49 28.82 -22.07
CA VAL A 14 29.94 28.99 -20.73
C VAL A 14 29.44 27.62 -20.31
N ASP A 15 30.05 27.06 -19.27
CA ASP A 15 29.52 25.83 -18.65
C ASP A 15 28.19 26.18 -18.00
N ALA A 16 27.09 25.74 -18.64
CA ALA A 16 25.70 25.90 -18.18
C ALA A 16 25.21 24.66 -17.43
N SER A 17 26.10 23.78 -16.97
CA SER A 17 25.72 22.55 -16.24
C SER A 17 25.09 22.82 -14.87
N ALA A 18 25.27 24.00 -14.28
CA ALA A 18 24.53 24.46 -13.10
C ALA A 18 23.22 25.14 -13.54
N SER A 19 22.20 24.36 -13.89
CA SER A 19 20.83 24.86 -14.11
C SER A 19 19.97 24.63 -12.89
N VAL A 20 19.02 25.55 -12.62
CA VAL A 20 17.99 25.30 -11.60
C VAL A 20 17.11 24.15 -12.09
N PRO A 21 16.93 23.07 -11.32
CA PRO A 21 16.09 21.95 -11.75
C PRO A 21 14.66 22.40 -12.06
N ALA A 22 14.04 21.77 -13.06
CA ALA A 22 12.62 21.98 -13.32
C ALA A 22 11.79 21.56 -12.11
N ILE A 23 10.67 22.25 -11.87
CA ILE A 23 9.74 21.92 -10.79
C ILE A 23 9.15 20.53 -11.07
N ALA A 24 9.51 19.54 -10.25
CA ALA A 24 9.00 18.17 -10.36
C ALA A 24 7.57 18.06 -9.82
N THR A 25 6.88 16.96 -10.16
CA THR A 25 5.58 16.62 -9.56
C THR A 25 5.75 16.50 -8.04
N PRO A 26 4.98 17.25 -7.25
CA PRO A 26 5.19 17.27 -5.81
C PRO A 26 4.76 15.95 -5.17
N PRO A 27 5.64 15.23 -4.47
CA PRO A 27 5.25 14.09 -3.66
C PRO A 27 4.49 14.54 -2.42
N ALA A 28 3.51 13.72 -1.99
CA ALA A 28 2.84 13.89 -0.72
C ALA A 28 3.27 12.83 0.30
N ALA A 29 2.91 13.05 1.56
CA ALA A 29 3.10 12.12 2.65
C ALA A 29 1.82 11.94 3.46
N ILE A 30 1.60 10.72 3.93
CA ILE A 30 0.53 10.37 4.87
C ILE A 30 1.05 9.34 5.86
N ALA A 31 0.65 9.46 7.13
CA ALA A 31 0.87 8.42 8.12
C ALA A 31 -0.47 8.00 8.74
N GLY A 32 -0.62 6.71 9.02
CA GLY A 32 -1.84 6.23 9.63
C GLY A 32 -1.89 4.72 9.84
N VAL A 33 -3.07 4.24 10.23
CA VAL A 33 -3.33 2.83 10.49
C VAL A 33 -3.67 2.13 9.18
N PHE A 34 -2.97 1.03 8.92
CA PHE A 34 -3.21 0.15 7.78
C PHE A 34 -3.21 -1.31 8.24
N ARG A 35 -3.86 -2.19 7.49
CA ARG A 35 -4.03 -3.61 7.88
C ARG A 35 -2.76 -4.44 7.76
N TRP A 36 -1.84 -4.04 6.87
CA TRP A 36 -0.63 -4.77 6.54
C TRP A 36 0.52 -3.81 6.21
N GLY A 37 1.71 -4.34 5.97
CA GLY A 37 2.85 -3.57 5.50
C GLY A 37 3.83 -3.16 6.60
N PRO A 38 4.99 -2.60 6.20
CA PRO A 38 6.05 -2.23 7.12
C PRO A 38 5.61 -1.13 8.07
N VAL A 39 5.99 -1.26 9.34
CA VAL A 39 5.73 -0.29 10.40
C VAL A 39 6.99 0.57 10.62
N GLY A 40 6.81 1.88 10.75
CA GLY A 40 7.90 2.81 11.01
C GLY A 40 8.81 3.09 9.80
N GLU A 41 8.33 2.79 8.60
CA GLU A 41 9.02 3.08 7.34
C GLU A 41 8.09 3.88 6.40
N ALA A 42 8.66 4.83 5.67
CA ALA A 42 7.94 5.59 4.66
C ALA A 42 8.19 5.01 3.27
N ILE A 43 7.17 4.47 2.64
CA ILE A 43 7.25 3.84 1.32
C ILE A 43 6.62 4.74 0.27
N LEU A 44 7.33 4.98 -0.83
CA LEU A 44 6.82 5.72 -1.98
C LEU A 44 5.93 4.81 -2.83
N LEU A 45 4.68 5.24 -3.06
CA LEU A 45 3.70 4.54 -3.88
C LEU A 45 3.28 5.39 -5.08
N SER A 46 2.98 4.72 -6.19
CA SER A 46 2.61 5.34 -7.45
C SER A 46 1.14 5.18 -7.82
N SER A 47 0.42 4.26 -7.20
CA SER A 47 -0.97 3.92 -7.54
C SER A 47 -1.76 3.34 -6.37
N GLU A 48 -3.10 3.38 -6.48
CA GLU A 48 -4.01 2.73 -5.52
C GLU A 48 -3.81 1.20 -5.47
N ASN A 49 -3.50 0.56 -6.61
CA ASN A 49 -3.22 -0.88 -6.63
C ASN A 49 -1.96 -1.23 -5.83
N GLU A 50 -0.93 -0.40 -5.92
CA GLU A 50 0.28 -0.58 -5.13
C GLU A 50 0.02 -0.36 -3.63
N LEU A 51 -0.85 0.61 -3.28
CA LEU A 51 -1.31 0.82 -1.90
C LEU A 51 -2.00 -0.44 -1.35
N VAL A 52 -2.92 -1.03 -2.11
CA VAL A 52 -3.60 -2.28 -1.72
C VAL A 52 -2.62 -3.43 -1.57
N ASN A 53 -1.75 -3.64 -2.55
CA ASN A 53 -0.78 -4.73 -2.53
C ASN A 53 0.20 -4.63 -1.36
N ARG A 54 0.53 -3.41 -0.93
CA ARG A 54 1.52 -3.18 0.13
C ARG A 54 0.91 -3.10 1.52
N TYR A 55 -0.30 -2.51 1.63
CA TYR A 55 -0.91 -2.18 2.92
C TYR A 55 -2.26 -2.87 3.18
N GLY A 56 -2.71 -3.69 2.24
CA GLY A 56 -3.99 -4.38 2.29
C GLY A 56 -5.17 -3.50 1.83
N SER A 57 -6.30 -4.13 1.58
CA SER A 57 -7.56 -3.44 1.27
C SER A 57 -8.11 -2.73 2.51
N PRO A 58 -8.91 -1.65 2.36
CA PRO A 58 -9.53 -0.98 3.49
C PRO A 58 -10.63 -1.83 4.13
N ASP A 59 -10.89 -1.58 5.40
CA ASP A 59 -12.03 -2.10 6.14
C ASP A 59 -12.68 -1.01 7.01
N ASP A 60 -13.57 -1.38 7.92
CA ASP A 60 -14.26 -0.44 8.83
C ASP A 60 -13.31 0.25 9.81
N THR A 61 -12.09 -0.26 9.98
CA THR A 61 -11.14 0.21 10.99
C THR A 61 -10.14 1.23 10.48
N ASN A 62 -10.00 1.41 9.15
CA ASN A 62 -8.95 2.24 8.55
C ASN A 62 -9.33 2.95 7.24
N TYR A 63 -10.61 2.92 6.85
CA TYR A 63 -11.04 3.38 5.53
C TYR A 63 -10.84 4.88 5.29
N GLU A 64 -10.95 5.74 6.30
CA GLU A 64 -10.79 7.19 6.12
C GLU A 64 -9.37 7.54 5.69
N THR A 65 -8.37 7.00 6.38
CA THR A 65 -6.95 7.17 6.04
C THR A 65 -6.59 6.51 4.71
N PHE A 66 -7.06 5.27 4.50
CA PHE A 66 -6.81 4.55 3.24
C PHE A 66 -7.35 5.32 2.03
N PHE A 67 -8.61 5.75 2.09
CA PHE A 67 -9.22 6.48 0.97
C PHE A 67 -8.66 7.89 0.80
N THR A 68 -8.16 8.53 1.85
CA THR A 68 -7.40 9.78 1.69
C THR A 68 -6.14 9.56 0.83
N ALA A 69 -5.40 8.49 1.09
CA ALA A 69 -4.24 8.10 0.29
C ALA A 69 -4.63 7.75 -1.16
N ALA A 70 -5.67 6.92 -1.34
CA ALA A 70 -6.18 6.51 -2.65
C ALA A 70 -6.74 7.69 -3.46
N ASP A 71 -7.42 8.63 -2.81
CA ASP A 71 -7.93 9.83 -3.45
C ASP A 71 -6.78 10.71 -3.96
N TYR A 72 -5.75 10.94 -3.15
CA TYR A 72 -4.56 11.64 -3.63
C TYR A 72 -3.91 10.94 -4.82
N LEU A 73 -3.73 9.62 -4.75
CA LEU A 73 -3.16 8.81 -5.84
C LEU A 73 -4.03 8.81 -7.12
N SER A 74 -5.30 9.17 -7.04
CA SER A 74 -6.16 9.37 -8.23
C SER A 74 -5.77 10.61 -9.04
N TYR A 75 -5.02 11.55 -8.46
CA TYR A 75 -4.57 12.80 -9.06
C TYR A 75 -3.07 12.83 -9.32
N SER A 76 -2.27 12.11 -8.52
CA SER A 76 -0.81 12.11 -8.52
C SER A 76 -0.28 10.68 -8.50
N ASN A 77 0.98 10.49 -8.83
CA ASN A 77 1.67 9.20 -8.84
C ASN A 77 2.84 9.14 -7.86
N ALA A 78 2.84 9.97 -6.83
CA ALA A 78 3.91 10.03 -5.84
C ALA A 78 3.34 10.33 -4.45
N LEU A 79 3.18 9.29 -3.62
CA LEU A 79 2.72 9.37 -2.24
C LEU A 79 3.59 8.52 -1.34
N TYR A 80 4.23 9.13 -0.35
CA TYR A 80 4.85 8.41 0.75
C TYR A 80 3.79 8.01 1.76
N VAL A 81 3.72 6.72 2.06
CA VAL A 81 2.82 6.17 3.06
C VAL A 81 3.65 5.58 4.19
N ALA A 82 3.34 5.96 5.43
CA ALA A 82 3.94 5.41 6.63
C ALA A 82 2.86 4.73 7.48
N ARG A 83 3.02 3.43 7.69
CA ARG A 83 2.18 2.70 8.64
C ARG A 83 2.67 2.96 10.06
N VAL A 84 1.76 3.38 10.94
CA VAL A 84 2.08 3.64 12.34
C VAL A 84 2.05 2.34 13.17
N ASP A 85 2.84 2.30 14.23
CA ASP A 85 2.75 1.23 15.23
C ASP A 85 1.51 1.48 16.11
N ASN A 86 0.46 0.72 15.84
CA ASN A 86 -0.80 0.78 16.56
C ASN A 86 -0.95 -0.35 17.60
N GLY A 87 0.12 -1.10 17.89
CA GLY A 87 0.11 -2.25 18.78
C GLY A 87 -0.43 -3.54 18.13
N ALA A 88 -0.45 -3.61 16.79
CA ALA A 88 -0.74 -4.86 16.08
C ALA A 88 0.34 -5.90 16.34
N THR A 89 -0.01 -7.18 16.32
CA THR A 89 0.92 -8.31 16.52
C THR A 89 1.07 -9.14 15.25
N HIS A 90 2.19 -9.86 15.15
CA HIS A 90 2.41 -10.80 14.06
C HIS A 90 1.57 -12.06 14.24
N ALA A 91 1.21 -12.70 13.12
CA ALA A 91 0.74 -14.08 13.12
C ALA A 91 1.95 -15.00 13.33
N ASP A 92 2.21 -15.37 14.57
CA ASP A 92 3.36 -16.17 15.01
C ASP A 92 2.97 -17.48 15.68
N THR A 93 1.69 -17.67 15.96
CA THR A 93 1.12 -18.97 16.33
C THR A 93 0.69 -19.71 15.08
N TYR A 94 0.74 -21.03 15.08
CA TYR A 94 0.32 -21.82 13.93
C TYR A 94 -0.44 -23.06 14.36
N THR A 95 -1.33 -23.51 13.47
CA THR A 95 -1.92 -24.84 13.51
C THR A 95 -1.27 -25.66 12.42
N ARG A 96 -0.60 -26.73 12.79
CA ARG A 96 -0.03 -27.66 11.83
C ARG A 96 -0.99 -28.80 11.58
N VAL A 97 -1.31 -29.02 10.32
CA VAL A 97 -2.06 -30.19 9.89
C VAL A 97 -1.07 -31.21 9.32
N THR A 98 -0.93 -32.34 10.01
CA THR A 98 -0.32 -33.55 9.45
C THR A 98 -1.41 -34.59 9.24
N ALA A 99 -1.22 -35.46 8.27
CA ALA A 99 -2.20 -36.40 7.72
C ALA A 99 -3.08 -37.15 8.73
N ASN A 100 -2.73 -37.26 9.99
CA ASN A 100 -3.43 -38.05 10.97
C ASN A 100 -3.90 -37.32 12.22
N ASN A 101 -3.42 -36.14 12.45
CA ASN A 101 -3.84 -35.37 13.62
C ASN A 101 -3.82 -33.88 13.28
N VAL A 102 -4.97 -33.26 13.32
CA VAL A 102 -5.06 -31.83 13.57
C VAL A 102 -4.50 -31.62 14.96
N THR A 103 -3.19 -31.53 15.07
CA THR A 103 -2.56 -31.16 16.33
C THR A 103 -2.64 -29.65 16.38
N THR A 104 -3.67 -29.13 17.04
CA THR A 104 -3.72 -27.72 17.45
C THR A 104 -2.62 -27.51 18.49
N THR A 105 -1.42 -27.30 18.04
CA THR A 105 -0.34 -26.80 18.88
C THR A 105 -0.39 -25.29 18.76
N THR A 106 -0.88 -24.62 19.76
CA THR A 106 -0.60 -23.20 20.02
C THR A 106 0.87 -23.10 20.42
N ASP A 107 1.77 -23.28 19.46
CA ASP A 107 3.19 -23.12 19.66
C ASP A 107 3.65 -21.86 18.92
N THR A 108 4.35 -20.98 19.64
CA THR A 108 4.97 -19.77 19.10
C THR A 108 6.28 -20.06 18.35
N SER A 109 6.55 -21.31 18.00
CA SER A 109 7.81 -21.77 17.42
C SER A 109 7.69 -22.38 16.03
N GLY A 110 6.65 -22.02 15.24
CA GLY A 110 6.48 -22.44 13.85
C GLY A 110 7.67 -22.09 12.95
N ALA A 111 7.79 -22.78 11.83
CA ALA A 111 8.84 -22.48 10.85
C ALA A 111 8.68 -21.08 10.25
N PHE A 112 7.44 -20.65 10.08
CA PHE A 112 7.07 -19.39 9.44
C PHE A 112 6.26 -18.51 10.38
N LYS A 113 6.24 -17.20 10.09
CA LYS A 113 5.35 -16.23 10.69
C LYS A 113 5.00 -15.14 9.68
N GLY A 114 3.93 -14.39 9.93
CA GLY A 114 3.57 -13.25 9.10
C GLY A 114 4.70 -12.23 9.02
N LEU A 115 4.99 -11.71 7.83
CA LEU A 115 6.08 -10.75 7.61
C LEU A 115 5.83 -9.45 8.38
N TYR A 116 4.59 -8.98 8.42
CA TYR A 116 4.20 -7.76 9.12
C TYR A 116 3.14 -8.05 10.19
N PRO A 117 3.03 -7.20 11.22
CA PRO A 117 1.97 -7.32 12.21
C PRO A 117 0.61 -6.98 11.60
N GLY A 118 -0.46 -7.63 12.03
CA GLY A 118 -1.84 -7.37 11.60
C GLY A 118 -2.63 -8.63 11.30
N GLU A 119 -3.95 -8.53 11.41
CA GLU A 119 -4.89 -9.66 11.28
C GLU A 119 -4.82 -10.40 9.95
N LEU A 120 -4.41 -9.73 8.86
CA LEU A 120 -4.23 -10.39 7.57
C LEU A 120 -3.24 -11.57 7.63
N GLY A 121 -2.32 -11.54 8.60
CA GLY A 121 -1.42 -12.66 8.84
C GLY A 121 -2.13 -13.95 9.26
N ASN A 122 -3.34 -13.87 9.85
CA ASN A 122 -4.12 -15.04 10.26
C ASN A 122 -4.76 -15.79 9.08
N SER A 123 -4.83 -15.15 7.90
CA SER A 123 -5.31 -15.77 6.66
C SER A 123 -4.20 -16.53 5.91
N LEU A 124 -2.96 -16.42 6.37
CA LEU A 124 -1.83 -17.01 5.68
C LEU A 124 -1.64 -18.46 6.07
N GLU A 125 -1.44 -19.31 5.08
CA GLU A 125 -1.01 -20.69 5.23
C GLU A 125 0.26 -20.91 4.42
N VAL A 126 1.22 -21.63 4.99
CA VAL A 126 2.44 -22.05 4.29
C VAL A 126 2.41 -23.54 4.12
N ALA A 127 2.20 -23.99 2.88
CA ALA A 127 2.26 -25.39 2.49
C ALA A 127 3.62 -25.73 1.90
N TYR A 128 4.20 -26.87 2.29
CA TYR A 128 5.48 -27.30 1.75
C TYR A 128 5.56 -28.81 1.57
N VAL A 129 6.35 -29.25 0.58
CA VAL A 129 6.47 -30.66 0.21
C VAL A 129 7.89 -31.00 -0.28
N ARG A 130 8.37 -32.17 0.10
CA ARG A 130 9.56 -32.81 -0.45
C ARG A 130 9.25 -33.70 -1.66
N SER A 131 10.32 -34.12 -2.36
CA SER A 131 10.26 -35.04 -3.49
C SER A 131 9.49 -36.33 -3.18
N GLU A 132 9.66 -36.89 -1.98
CA GLU A 132 9.06 -38.16 -1.58
C GLU A 132 7.53 -38.09 -1.39
N ALA A 133 7.04 -36.90 -0.99
CA ALA A 133 5.63 -36.70 -0.71
C ALA A 133 4.89 -35.94 -1.82
N TYR A 134 5.55 -35.54 -2.88
CA TYR A 134 4.96 -34.78 -3.98
C TYR A 134 3.94 -35.61 -4.78
N GLU A 135 4.25 -36.87 -5.04
CA GLU A 135 3.37 -37.84 -5.70
C GLU A 135 3.73 -39.27 -5.25
N GLY A 136 2.75 -40.14 -5.21
CA GLY A 136 2.95 -41.53 -4.83
C GLY A 136 1.87 -42.47 -5.37
N VAL A 137 2.18 -43.75 -5.48
CA VAL A 137 1.25 -44.77 -5.89
C VAL A 137 0.65 -45.43 -4.65
N ILE A 138 -0.69 -45.40 -4.53
CA ILE A 138 -1.45 -46.09 -3.48
C ILE A 138 -1.82 -47.50 -3.96
N VAL A 139 -2.36 -47.60 -5.18
CA VAL A 139 -2.77 -48.89 -5.81
C VAL A 139 -2.24 -48.90 -7.24
N GLU A 140 -1.36 -49.85 -7.53
CA GLU A 140 -0.83 -50.10 -8.89
C GLU A 140 -1.76 -51.02 -9.72
N MET A 141 -1.65 -50.88 -11.04
CA MET A 141 -2.20 -51.86 -11.99
C MET A 141 -1.14 -52.90 -12.32
N GLY A 142 -1.47 -54.17 -12.19
CA GLY A 142 -0.64 -55.26 -12.66
C GLY A 142 -0.60 -55.39 -14.20
N GLU A 143 0.36 -56.13 -14.74
CA GLU A 143 0.47 -56.40 -16.18
C GLU A 143 -0.77 -57.10 -16.76
N ASP A 144 -1.48 -57.84 -15.93
CA ASP A 144 -2.76 -58.53 -16.28
C ASP A 144 -3.99 -57.59 -16.25
N GLY A 145 -3.78 -56.32 -15.90
CA GLY A 145 -4.85 -55.33 -15.79
C GLY A 145 -5.68 -55.44 -14.50
N THR A 146 -5.21 -56.17 -13.51
CA THR A 146 -5.79 -56.21 -12.16
C THR A 146 -5.11 -55.22 -11.24
N SER A 147 -5.87 -54.64 -10.26
CA SER A 147 -5.31 -53.74 -9.28
C SER A 147 -4.37 -54.50 -8.32
N ASN A 148 -3.13 -54.05 -8.25
CA ASN A 148 -2.16 -54.55 -7.27
C ASN A 148 -1.88 -53.42 -6.29
N ILE A 149 -2.10 -53.68 -5.01
CA ILE A 149 -1.55 -52.82 -3.97
C ILE A 149 -0.04 -52.97 -3.99
N PRO A 150 0.77 -51.88 -3.99
CA PRO A 150 2.22 -51.96 -4.17
C PRO A 150 2.87 -53.00 -3.27
N THR A 151 3.59 -53.94 -3.85
CA THR A 151 4.23 -55.07 -3.13
C THR A 151 5.29 -54.64 -2.13
N ASN A 152 5.86 -53.47 -2.27
CA ASN A 152 6.78 -52.87 -1.31
C ASN A 152 6.09 -52.31 -0.06
N LYS A 153 4.78 -52.08 -0.12
CA LYS A 153 3.95 -51.61 1.00
C LYS A 153 3.00 -52.67 1.55
N ILE A 154 2.80 -53.79 0.83
CA ILE A 154 1.92 -54.88 1.23
C ILE A 154 2.60 -56.20 0.87
N THR A 155 3.42 -56.74 1.74
CA THR A 155 4.04 -58.07 1.55
C THR A 155 3.40 -59.08 2.49
N GLY A 156 2.79 -60.09 1.89
CA GLY A 156 2.67 -61.41 2.51
C GLY A 156 1.40 -61.74 3.27
N ASN A 157 0.26 -61.07 3.03
CA ASN A 157 -1.01 -61.58 3.55
C ASN A 157 -2.07 -61.66 2.44
N THR A 158 -2.61 -62.86 2.23
CA THR A 158 -3.64 -63.18 1.24
C THR A 158 -5.04 -62.72 1.66
N ASP A 159 -5.18 -62.12 2.88
CA ASP A 159 -6.46 -61.72 3.46
C ASP A 159 -6.64 -60.18 3.45
N LEU A 160 -6.12 -59.50 2.45
CA LEU A 160 -6.33 -58.06 2.29
C LEU A 160 -7.75 -57.79 1.75
N THR A 161 -8.63 -57.33 2.61
CA THR A 161 -9.90 -56.78 2.17
C THR A 161 -9.72 -55.27 1.89
N HIS A 162 -9.61 -54.93 0.60
CA HIS A 162 -9.74 -53.54 0.19
C HIS A 162 -11.11 -53.34 -0.46
N THR A 163 -11.79 -52.31 -0.08
CA THR A 163 -13.08 -51.97 -0.68
C THR A 163 -12.97 -50.64 -1.41
N ILE A 164 -12.91 -50.70 -2.72
CA ILE A 164 -13.05 -49.52 -3.59
C ILE A 164 -14.45 -49.62 -4.18
N ALA A 165 -15.37 -48.79 -3.72
CA ALA A 165 -16.77 -48.84 -4.17
C ALA A 165 -16.97 -47.83 -5.31
N PHE A 166 -17.61 -48.28 -6.40
CA PHE A 166 -18.03 -47.44 -7.50
C PHE A 166 -19.01 -46.33 -7.04
N ASN A 167 -18.88 -45.13 -7.55
CA ASN A 167 -19.67 -43.96 -7.16
C ASN A 167 -19.66 -43.71 -5.64
N SER A 168 -18.49 -43.75 -5.06
CA SER A 168 -18.29 -43.61 -3.62
C SER A 168 -17.57 -42.30 -3.24
N ALA A 169 -17.81 -41.85 -2.03
CA ALA A 169 -17.09 -40.74 -1.40
C ALA A 169 -15.96 -41.21 -0.48
N ASN A 170 -15.65 -42.50 -0.48
CA ASN A 170 -14.59 -43.06 0.35
C ASN A 170 -13.89 -44.25 -0.29
N VAL A 171 -12.68 -44.53 0.16
CA VAL A 171 -11.96 -45.77 -0.07
C VAL A 171 -11.49 -46.33 1.27
N SER A 172 -11.69 -47.62 1.48
CA SER A 172 -11.23 -48.32 2.68
C SER A 172 -10.37 -49.51 2.29
N PHE A 173 -9.28 -49.71 3.02
CA PHE A 173 -8.37 -50.84 2.84
C PHE A 173 -7.66 -51.20 4.13
N GLU A 174 -7.17 -52.44 4.23
CA GLU A 174 -6.43 -52.95 5.37
C GLU A 174 -5.06 -53.44 4.91
N VAL A 175 -4.02 -53.16 5.71
CA VAL A 175 -2.66 -53.61 5.47
C VAL A 175 -2.09 -54.28 6.71
N SER A 176 -1.17 -55.23 6.52
CA SER A 176 -0.48 -55.86 7.66
C SER A 176 0.38 -54.86 8.43
N LYS A 177 0.65 -55.12 9.72
CA LYS A 177 1.51 -54.26 10.56
C LYS A 177 2.88 -53.96 9.91
N ALA A 178 3.47 -54.97 9.23
CA ALA A 178 4.76 -54.80 8.57
C ALA A 178 4.72 -53.82 7.39
N ASN A 179 3.55 -53.54 6.86
CA ASN A 179 3.30 -52.72 5.68
C ASN A 179 2.43 -51.52 6.01
N LYS A 180 2.45 -51.11 7.28
CA LYS A 180 1.79 -49.85 7.70
C LYS A 180 2.12 -48.76 6.71
N LEU A 181 1.09 -48.17 6.12
CA LEU A 181 1.30 -47.01 5.25
C LEU A 181 1.93 -45.89 6.09
N PRO A 182 2.94 -45.23 5.59
CA PRO A 182 3.35 -43.98 6.16
C PRO A 182 2.22 -42.98 5.88
N ILE A 183 1.23 -42.88 6.79
CA ILE A 183 0.13 -41.92 6.69
C ILE A 183 0.67 -40.48 6.76
N ALA A 184 1.86 -40.30 7.30
CA ALA A 184 2.61 -39.06 7.14
C ALA A 184 2.78 -38.60 5.68
N ASP A 185 2.51 -39.47 4.72
CA ASP A 185 2.63 -39.18 3.28
C ASP A 185 1.29 -38.77 2.64
N ILE A 186 0.15 -38.80 3.36
CA ILE A 186 -1.17 -38.42 2.82
C ILE A 186 -1.76 -37.32 3.70
N ASP A 187 -1.90 -36.14 3.15
CA ASP A 187 -2.48 -35.00 3.85
C ASP A 187 -3.93 -34.76 3.45
N ILE A 188 -4.68 -34.03 4.27
CA ILE A 188 -5.98 -33.49 3.89
C ILE A 188 -5.77 -32.57 2.70
N ASP A 189 -6.72 -32.57 1.76
CA ASP A 189 -6.66 -31.87 0.47
C ASP A 189 -5.69 -32.43 -0.57
N ASP A 190 -4.87 -33.44 -0.24
CA ASP A 190 -4.16 -34.21 -1.25
C ASP A 190 -5.16 -34.74 -2.30
N VAL A 191 -4.70 -34.83 -3.55
CA VAL A 191 -5.54 -35.27 -4.65
C VAL A 191 -5.29 -36.74 -4.95
N PHE A 192 -6.31 -37.56 -4.81
CA PHE A 192 -6.28 -38.93 -5.32
C PHE A 192 -6.68 -38.96 -6.79
N VAL A 193 -5.81 -39.51 -7.61
CA VAL A 193 -6.05 -39.73 -9.05
C VAL A 193 -6.49 -41.16 -9.22
N ILE A 194 -7.81 -41.34 -9.34
CA ILE A 194 -8.44 -42.68 -9.42
C ILE A 194 -8.88 -42.95 -10.84
N GLY A 195 -8.47 -44.08 -11.41
CA GLY A 195 -8.88 -44.46 -12.76
C GLY A 195 -8.02 -45.54 -13.43
N ASN A 196 -8.16 -45.66 -14.73
CA ASN A 196 -7.31 -46.48 -15.60
C ASN A 196 -7.31 -45.91 -17.03
N ASN A 197 -6.50 -46.50 -17.90
CA ASN A 197 -6.37 -46.05 -19.29
C ASN A 197 -7.64 -46.24 -20.15
N SER A 198 -8.59 -47.09 -19.72
CA SER A 198 -9.83 -47.36 -20.48
C SER A 198 -10.94 -46.38 -20.15
N VAL A 199 -11.05 -45.94 -18.89
CA VAL A 199 -12.16 -45.11 -18.40
C VAL A 199 -11.73 -43.69 -18.04
N GLY A 200 -10.43 -43.40 -18.14
CA GLY A 200 -9.82 -42.12 -17.73
C GLY A 200 -9.58 -42.06 -16.23
N TYR A 201 -9.04 -40.90 -15.81
CA TYR A 201 -8.68 -40.64 -14.42
C TYR A 201 -9.49 -39.47 -13.86
N GLN A 202 -9.87 -39.57 -12.59
CA GLN A 202 -10.54 -38.49 -11.85
C GLN A 202 -9.66 -38.01 -10.71
N ASN A 203 -9.59 -36.69 -10.51
CA ASN A 203 -8.89 -36.06 -9.42
C ASN A 203 -9.88 -35.75 -8.30
N ILE A 204 -9.68 -36.30 -7.12
CA ILE A 204 -10.61 -36.19 -6.00
C ILE A 204 -9.86 -35.80 -4.75
N PRO A 205 -10.11 -34.61 -4.16
CA PRO A 205 -9.43 -34.17 -2.93
C PRO A 205 -9.81 -35.03 -1.73
N VAL A 206 -8.83 -35.27 -0.87
CA VAL A 206 -9.00 -36.01 0.38
C VAL A 206 -9.60 -35.09 1.43
N ALA A 207 -10.73 -35.50 2.04
CA ALA A 207 -11.39 -34.75 3.10
C ALA A 207 -10.97 -35.20 4.50
N SER A 208 -10.76 -36.48 4.68
CA SER A 208 -10.30 -37.05 5.96
C SER A 208 -9.67 -38.43 5.80
N ILE A 209 -8.81 -38.76 6.74
CA ILE A 209 -8.13 -40.06 6.82
C ILE A 209 -8.31 -40.60 8.22
N ALA A 210 -8.80 -41.84 8.34
CA ALA A 210 -8.87 -42.55 9.59
C ALA A 210 -7.99 -43.82 9.54
N GLU A 211 -7.08 -43.94 10.48
CA GLU A 211 -6.28 -45.15 10.71
C GLU A 211 -6.77 -45.86 11.97
N VAL A 212 -7.02 -47.14 11.88
CA VAL A 212 -7.43 -47.96 13.02
C VAL A 212 -6.52 -49.19 13.10
N ALA A 213 -5.76 -49.29 14.20
CA ALA A 213 -4.96 -50.47 14.49
C ALA A 213 -5.87 -51.66 14.90
N ARG A 214 -5.61 -52.84 14.39
CA ARG A 214 -6.41 -54.04 14.62
C ARG A 214 -5.52 -55.23 15.02
N ASN A 215 -6.05 -56.08 15.93
CA ASN A 215 -5.40 -57.35 16.27
C ASN A 215 -5.72 -58.42 15.22
N ALA A 216 -5.12 -59.63 15.40
CA ALA A 216 -5.31 -60.76 14.48
C ALA A 216 -6.79 -61.23 14.36
N GLY A 217 -7.67 -60.84 15.26
CA GLY A 217 -9.10 -61.07 15.24
C GLY A 217 -9.92 -59.97 14.59
N GLY A 218 -9.28 -58.91 14.07
CA GLY A 218 -9.91 -57.78 13.41
C GLY A 218 -10.57 -56.76 14.35
N THR A 219 -10.38 -56.86 15.67
CA THR A 219 -10.85 -55.86 16.65
C THR A 219 -9.83 -54.75 16.86
N VAL A 220 -10.34 -53.57 17.22
CA VAL A 220 -9.47 -52.41 17.52
C VAL A 220 -8.47 -52.75 18.63
N GLU A 221 -7.21 -52.43 18.43
CA GLU A 221 -6.10 -52.77 19.31
C GLU A 221 -5.27 -51.52 19.61
N THR A 222 -4.89 -51.35 20.86
CA THR A 222 -4.06 -50.25 21.32
C THR A 222 -2.68 -50.68 21.81
N ASP A 223 -2.52 -51.98 22.10
CA ASP A 223 -1.22 -52.57 22.46
C ASP A 223 -0.43 -52.88 21.18
N ASP A 224 0.67 -52.16 20.97
CA ASP A 224 1.52 -52.34 19.79
C ASP A 224 2.00 -53.78 19.58
N ALA A 225 2.20 -54.56 20.66
CA ALA A 225 2.61 -55.97 20.57
C ALA A 225 1.53 -56.88 19.96
N LEU A 226 0.25 -56.48 20.08
CA LEU A 226 -0.89 -57.28 19.62
C LEU A 226 -1.45 -56.79 18.27
N ILE A 227 -0.99 -55.65 17.76
CA ILE A 227 -1.42 -55.14 16.45
C ILE A 227 -0.92 -56.08 15.37
N ALA A 228 -1.86 -56.56 14.56
CA ALA A 228 -1.59 -57.41 13.39
C ALA A 228 -1.75 -56.64 12.07
N ALA A 229 -2.65 -55.69 12.02
CA ALA A 229 -2.97 -54.93 10.84
C ALA A 229 -3.43 -53.47 11.14
N TYR A 230 -3.43 -52.64 10.11
CA TYR A 230 -4.01 -51.31 10.14
C TYR A 230 -5.09 -51.18 9.06
N SER A 231 -6.27 -50.71 9.42
CA SER A 231 -7.29 -50.34 8.44
C SER A 231 -7.29 -48.84 8.24
N TYR A 232 -7.46 -48.44 7.00
CA TYR A 232 -7.50 -47.04 6.56
C TYR A 232 -8.86 -46.77 5.92
N ASP A 233 -9.51 -45.70 6.38
CA ASP A 233 -10.73 -45.15 5.76
C ASP A 233 -10.41 -43.73 5.30
N ILE A 234 -10.37 -43.50 3.99
CA ILE A 234 -10.08 -42.22 3.37
C ILE A 234 -11.38 -41.68 2.79
N THR A 235 -11.81 -40.54 3.27
CA THR A 235 -13.03 -39.85 2.78
C THR A 235 -12.61 -38.70 1.84
N PHE A 236 -13.41 -38.47 0.80
CA PHE A 236 -13.18 -37.48 -0.23
C PHE A 236 -14.14 -36.30 -0.15
N ASN A 237 -13.74 -35.14 -0.61
CA ASN A 237 -14.55 -33.94 -0.84
C ASN A 237 -15.44 -34.09 -2.10
N GLY A 238 -15.68 -35.28 -2.59
CA GLY A 238 -16.49 -35.59 -3.75
C GLY A 238 -16.68 -37.08 -3.92
N LYS A 239 -17.37 -37.49 -4.98
CA LYS A 239 -17.53 -38.88 -5.33
C LYS A 239 -16.81 -39.18 -6.63
N TYR A 240 -16.05 -40.27 -6.68
CA TYR A 240 -15.56 -40.77 -7.94
C TYR A 240 -16.65 -41.59 -8.66
N THR A 241 -16.87 -41.31 -9.94
CA THR A 241 -17.89 -41.93 -10.79
C THR A 241 -17.25 -42.38 -12.08
N LEU A 242 -16.66 -43.57 -12.06
CA LEU A 242 -16.04 -44.14 -13.25
C LEU A 242 -17.02 -45.12 -13.92
N PRO A 243 -17.10 -45.15 -15.26
CA PRO A 243 -17.98 -46.07 -15.99
C PRO A 243 -17.44 -47.53 -15.99
N GLU A 244 -16.55 -47.86 -15.10
CA GLU A 244 -15.95 -49.20 -14.95
C GLU A 244 -16.76 -50.04 -13.94
N THR A 245 -17.16 -51.22 -14.34
CA THR A 245 -17.88 -52.17 -13.49
C THR A 245 -16.97 -53.12 -12.72
N SER A 246 -15.69 -53.19 -13.09
CA SER A 246 -14.69 -54.05 -12.48
C SER A 246 -13.73 -53.23 -11.62
N LEU A 247 -14.02 -53.14 -10.34
CA LEU A 247 -13.26 -52.37 -9.36
C LEU A 247 -11.78 -52.81 -9.23
N ASN A 248 -11.46 -54.04 -9.63
CA ASN A 248 -10.10 -54.60 -9.59
C ASN A 248 -9.19 -54.05 -10.69
N LYS A 249 -9.61 -53.06 -11.47
CA LYS A 249 -8.86 -52.47 -12.57
C LYS A 249 -8.56 -50.98 -12.38
N LEU A 250 -8.75 -50.47 -11.19
CA LEU A 250 -8.51 -49.06 -10.91
C LEU A 250 -7.09 -48.87 -10.33
N LYS A 251 -6.40 -47.87 -10.84
CA LYS A 251 -5.20 -47.35 -10.26
C LYS A 251 -5.55 -46.18 -9.33
N ILE A 252 -4.86 -46.04 -8.21
CA ILE A 252 -4.97 -44.90 -7.31
C ILE A 252 -3.58 -44.33 -7.09
N ASP A 253 -3.37 -43.14 -7.63
CA ASP A 253 -2.17 -42.34 -7.34
C ASP A 253 -2.57 -41.20 -6.39
N ARG A 254 -1.62 -40.78 -5.59
CA ARG A 254 -1.72 -39.60 -4.76
C ARG A 254 -0.84 -38.50 -5.31
N LYS A 255 -1.33 -37.27 -5.29
CA LYS A 255 -0.56 -36.06 -5.56
C LYS A 255 -0.78 -35.07 -4.43
N TRP A 256 0.27 -34.36 -4.05
CA TRP A 256 0.16 -33.25 -3.11
C TRP A 256 -0.86 -32.21 -3.61
N ALA A 257 -1.65 -31.64 -2.69
CA ALA A 257 -2.75 -30.74 -3.00
C ALA A 257 -2.36 -29.64 -4.01
N TRP A 258 -1.21 -29.06 -3.82
CA TRP A 258 -0.71 -27.93 -4.62
C TRP A 258 0.21 -28.35 -5.78
N SER A 259 0.32 -29.64 -6.05
CA SER A 259 1.22 -30.18 -7.09
C SER A 259 0.96 -29.63 -8.49
N GLY A 260 -0.30 -29.28 -8.80
CA GLY A 260 -0.69 -28.67 -10.08
C GLY A 260 -0.09 -27.31 -10.36
N LEU A 261 0.46 -26.63 -9.35
CA LEU A 261 1.08 -25.31 -9.47
C LEU A 261 2.55 -25.37 -9.90
N PHE A 262 3.16 -26.56 -9.83
CA PHE A 262 4.58 -26.77 -10.13
C PHE A 262 4.74 -27.64 -11.36
N ALA A 263 5.69 -27.27 -12.22
CA ALA A 263 5.90 -28.00 -13.49
C ALA A 263 6.47 -29.42 -13.28
N LYS A 264 7.14 -29.68 -12.15
CA LYS A 264 7.76 -30.95 -11.80
C LYS A 264 7.96 -31.03 -10.29
N LYS A 265 8.19 -32.27 -9.78
CA LYS A 265 8.54 -32.48 -8.37
C LYS A 265 9.88 -31.82 -7.99
N PRO A 266 10.08 -31.45 -6.71
CA PRO A 266 11.36 -30.93 -6.25
C PRO A 266 12.48 -31.99 -6.35
N GLN A 267 13.74 -31.55 -6.39
CA GLN A 267 14.88 -32.44 -6.33
C GLN A 267 14.99 -33.07 -4.93
N ASP A 268 15.63 -34.23 -4.84
CA ASP A 268 15.81 -34.91 -3.55
C ASP A 268 16.52 -34.00 -2.54
N GLY A 269 15.93 -33.85 -1.37
CA GLY A 269 16.38 -32.94 -0.31
C GLY A 269 15.93 -31.50 -0.43
N ASN A 270 15.30 -31.11 -1.53
CA ASN A 270 14.69 -29.78 -1.72
C ASN A 270 13.19 -29.79 -1.45
N TYR A 271 12.62 -28.58 -1.37
CA TYR A 271 11.21 -28.34 -1.13
C TYR A 271 10.56 -27.52 -2.23
N HIS A 272 9.28 -27.74 -2.47
CA HIS A 272 8.38 -26.72 -2.98
C HIS A 272 7.65 -26.10 -1.79
N ILE A 273 7.49 -24.76 -1.82
CA ILE A 273 6.78 -24.02 -0.80
C ILE A 273 5.76 -23.13 -1.50
N ALA A 274 4.52 -23.12 -0.99
CA ALA A 274 3.44 -22.25 -1.44
C ALA A 274 2.93 -21.43 -0.25
N VAL A 275 2.74 -20.12 -0.45
CA VAL A 275 2.06 -19.24 0.50
C VAL A 275 0.65 -19.01 -0.01
N ILE A 276 -0.33 -19.28 0.83
CA ILE A 276 -1.75 -19.38 0.47
C ILE A 276 -2.55 -18.43 1.33
N ASP A 277 -3.57 -17.83 0.74
CA ASP A 277 -4.61 -17.05 1.42
C ASP A 277 -5.77 -17.98 1.77
N GLN A 278 -5.72 -18.60 2.96
CA GLN A 278 -6.61 -19.69 3.35
C GLN A 278 -8.09 -19.27 3.41
N ASP A 279 -8.39 -18.10 3.95
CA ASP A 279 -9.77 -17.60 4.10
C ASP A 279 -10.17 -16.53 3.09
N GLY A 280 -9.26 -16.10 2.22
CA GLY A 280 -9.50 -15.06 1.20
C GLY A 280 -9.45 -13.63 1.72
N SER A 281 -8.96 -13.39 2.92
CA SER A 281 -8.90 -12.03 3.51
C SER A 281 -7.91 -11.11 2.77
N VAL A 282 -6.93 -11.69 2.07
CA VAL A 282 -5.92 -10.98 1.31
C VAL A 282 -6.36 -10.75 -0.14
N SER A 283 -6.71 -11.85 -0.83
CA SER A 283 -7.01 -11.87 -2.28
C SER A 283 -8.48 -11.68 -2.62
N GLY A 284 -9.37 -11.87 -1.64
CA GLY A 284 -10.82 -11.95 -1.85
C GLY A 284 -11.33 -13.34 -2.23
N THR A 285 -10.47 -14.34 -2.35
CA THR A 285 -10.83 -15.71 -2.69
C THR A 285 -10.07 -16.68 -1.81
N ALA A 286 -10.78 -17.51 -1.06
CA ALA A 286 -10.17 -18.54 -0.23
C ALA A 286 -9.32 -19.51 -1.07
N ASP A 287 -8.28 -20.03 -0.46
CA ASP A 287 -7.30 -20.96 -1.05
C ASP A 287 -6.54 -20.38 -2.26
N SER A 288 -6.47 -19.06 -2.36
CA SER A 288 -5.70 -18.39 -3.40
C SER A 288 -4.20 -18.45 -3.10
N VAL A 289 -3.42 -18.83 -4.09
CA VAL A 289 -1.96 -18.86 -3.98
C VAL A 289 -1.39 -17.46 -4.15
N LEU A 290 -0.66 -17.00 -3.14
CA LEU A 290 0.00 -15.68 -3.11
C LEU A 290 1.42 -15.76 -3.66
N GLU A 291 2.19 -16.78 -3.24
CA GLU A 291 3.60 -16.94 -3.61
C GLU A 291 3.96 -18.40 -3.81
N LEU A 292 4.92 -18.67 -4.71
CA LEU A 292 5.43 -19.99 -5.01
C LEU A 292 6.96 -19.98 -4.99
N TYR A 293 7.56 -20.91 -4.23
CA TYR A 293 8.99 -21.11 -4.18
C TYR A 293 9.31 -22.53 -4.67
N THR A 294 9.99 -22.61 -5.81
CA THR A 294 10.21 -23.86 -6.53
C THR A 294 11.59 -24.41 -6.25
N ASP A 295 11.67 -25.67 -5.81
CA ASP A 295 12.92 -26.44 -5.69
C ASP A 295 13.97 -25.77 -4.80
N VAL A 296 13.53 -25.20 -3.66
CA VAL A 296 14.38 -24.50 -2.70
C VAL A 296 15.06 -25.47 -1.73
N SER A 297 16.31 -25.19 -1.36
CA SER A 297 17.15 -26.06 -0.56
C SER A 297 17.21 -25.64 0.91
N THR A 298 17.34 -26.59 1.82
CA THR A 298 17.67 -26.35 3.24
C THR A 298 19.17 -26.14 3.46
N THR A 299 20.01 -26.41 2.44
CA THR A 299 21.45 -26.24 2.54
C THR A 299 21.85 -24.77 2.36
N THR A 300 22.48 -24.17 3.37
CA THR A 300 22.87 -22.75 3.39
C THR A 300 23.83 -22.34 2.26
N SER A 301 24.61 -23.26 1.73
CA SER A 301 25.55 -23.01 0.62
C SER A 301 24.97 -23.31 -0.75
N ALA A 302 23.72 -23.77 -0.84
CA ALA A 302 23.07 -24.11 -2.10
C ALA A 302 22.95 -22.91 -3.03
N LYS A 303 23.29 -23.13 -4.31
CA LYS A 303 23.20 -22.09 -5.36
C LYS A 303 22.58 -22.66 -6.63
N LEU A 304 21.82 -21.82 -7.31
CA LEU A 304 21.36 -22.07 -8.68
C LEU A 304 22.53 -21.99 -9.66
N SER A 305 22.35 -22.52 -10.86
CA SER A 305 23.33 -22.41 -11.95
C SER A 305 23.68 -20.96 -12.31
N SER A 306 22.80 -20.01 -12.00
CA SER A 306 23.02 -18.57 -12.16
C SER A 306 23.95 -17.97 -11.08
N GLY A 307 24.33 -18.73 -10.05
CA GLY A 307 25.09 -18.25 -8.88
C GLY A 307 24.24 -17.61 -7.77
N LYS A 308 22.92 -17.41 -8.00
CA LYS A 308 21.98 -16.92 -6.97
C LYS A 308 21.82 -17.97 -5.86
N THR A 309 21.63 -17.56 -4.62
CA THR A 309 21.31 -18.46 -3.50
C THR A 309 20.08 -19.32 -3.83
N ASN A 310 20.11 -20.58 -3.45
CA ASN A 310 18.96 -21.49 -3.45
C ASN A 310 18.55 -21.90 -2.02
N TYR A 311 19.10 -21.25 -1.01
CA TYR A 311 18.72 -21.48 0.37
C TYR A 311 17.35 -20.83 0.65
N TYR A 312 16.38 -21.64 1.07
CA TYR A 312 14.98 -21.21 1.21
C TYR A 312 14.80 -19.97 2.07
N LYS A 313 15.53 -19.86 3.19
CA LYS A 313 15.44 -18.71 4.09
C LYS A 313 15.86 -17.40 3.44
N ASP A 314 16.97 -17.44 2.68
CA ASP A 314 17.45 -16.24 1.98
C ASP A 314 16.47 -15.81 0.90
N ILE A 315 15.91 -16.79 0.17
CA ILE A 315 14.93 -16.53 -0.89
C ILE A 315 13.66 -15.89 -0.29
N ILE A 316 13.08 -16.52 0.74
CA ILE A 316 11.86 -16.00 1.39
C ILE A 316 12.12 -14.62 2.00
N THR A 317 13.26 -14.40 2.66
CA THR A 317 13.60 -13.09 3.25
C THR A 317 13.72 -11.99 2.20
N GLN A 318 14.17 -12.31 0.98
CA GLN A 318 14.38 -11.33 -0.09
C GLN A 318 13.15 -11.12 -0.97
N GLU A 319 12.32 -12.13 -1.15
CA GLU A 319 11.28 -12.15 -2.19
C GLU A 319 9.86 -12.15 -1.61
N SER A 320 9.65 -12.65 -0.38
CA SER A 320 8.31 -12.73 0.19
C SER A 320 7.77 -11.37 0.61
N ALA A 321 6.52 -11.11 0.26
CA ALA A 321 5.72 -9.98 0.74
C ALA A 321 4.82 -10.35 1.93
N TRP A 322 4.69 -11.64 2.27
CA TRP A 322 3.69 -12.14 3.21
C TRP A 322 4.27 -12.85 4.42
N VAL A 323 5.33 -13.63 4.24
CA VAL A 323 5.87 -14.47 5.32
C VAL A 323 7.35 -14.26 5.52
N GLN A 324 7.82 -14.59 6.71
CA GLN A 324 9.24 -14.67 7.03
C GLN A 324 9.54 -15.98 7.77
N VAL A 325 10.78 -16.45 7.67
CA VAL A 325 11.23 -17.66 8.37
C VAL A 325 11.50 -17.29 9.83
N ALA A 326 10.72 -17.86 10.74
CA ALA A 326 10.81 -17.62 12.19
C ALA A 326 11.80 -18.60 12.84
N ASN A 327 11.69 -19.89 12.52
CA ASN A 327 12.50 -20.94 13.15
C ASN A 327 13.03 -21.93 12.11
N THR A 328 14.28 -21.73 11.69
CA THR A 328 14.95 -22.63 10.74
C THR A 328 15.11 -24.05 11.28
N ALA A 329 15.40 -24.18 12.57
CA ALA A 329 15.58 -25.50 13.19
C ALA A 329 14.27 -26.31 13.16
N HIS A 330 13.13 -25.66 13.34
CA HIS A 330 11.82 -26.31 13.25
C HIS A 330 11.55 -26.82 11.82
N PHE A 331 11.79 -26.01 10.80
CA PHE A 331 11.62 -26.40 9.41
C PHE A 331 12.59 -27.52 8.99
N GLU A 332 13.87 -27.39 9.35
CA GLU A 332 14.92 -28.33 8.97
C GLU A 332 14.85 -29.65 9.75
N ALA A 333 14.41 -29.62 11.02
CA ALA A 333 14.18 -30.80 11.83
C ALA A 333 12.88 -31.54 11.49
N ASN A 334 12.03 -30.92 10.68
CA ASN A 334 10.78 -31.53 10.27
C ASN A 334 11.05 -32.70 9.32
N THR A 335 10.89 -33.92 9.83
CA THR A 335 11.01 -35.15 9.06
C THR A 335 9.77 -35.47 8.24
N SER A 336 8.68 -34.70 8.39
CA SER A 336 7.48 -34.84 7.56
C SER A 336 7.81 -34.46 6.12
N THR A 337 7.34 -35.25 5.21
CA THR A 337 7.60 -35.09 3.79
C THR A 337 6.72 -34.04 3.14
N SER A 338 5.54 -33.77 3.76
CA SER A 338 4.64 -32.64 3.43
C SER A 338 4.01 -32.07 4.70
N SER A 339 3.62 -30.81 4.67
CA SER A 339 2.93 -30.16 5.79
C SER A 339 2.33 -28.82 5.39
N TYR A 340 1.32 -28.38 6.16
CA TYR A 340 0.80 -27.01 6.13
C TYR A 340 1.01 -26.37 7.49
N GLU A 341 1.29 -25.07 7.50
CA GLU A 341 1.32 -24.24 8.69
C GLU A 341 0.34 -23.08 8.50
N SER A 342 -0.87 -23.23 9.01
CA SER A 342 -1.84 -22.12 9.06
C SER A 342 -1.45 -21.15 10.16
N LEU A 343 -1.16 -19.91 9.82
CA LEU A 343 -0.71 -18.89 10.75
C LEU A 343 -1.89 -18.29 11.52
N ALA A 344 -1.66 -17.92 12.78
CA ALA A 344 -2.68 -17.39 13.67
C ALA A 344 -2.08 -16.48 14.75
N GLY A 345 -2.93 -15.92 15.61
CA GLY A 345 -2.52 -15.13 16.77
C GLY A 345 -2.21 -13.66 16.51
N ALA A 346 -2.30 -13.21 15.25
CA ALA A 346 -2.17 -11.80 14.94
C ALA A 346 -3.38 -11.00 15.43
N THR A 347 -3.12 -9.78 15.88
CA THR A 347 -4.15 -8.80 16.23
C THR A 347 -4.05 -7.56 15.36
N ALA A 348 -5.21 -6.93 15.05
CA ALA A 348 -5.27 -5.68 14.29
C ALA A 348 -4.61 -4.50 14.99
N GLY A 349 -4.46 -4.58 16.31
CA GLY A 349 -4.08 -3.44 17.13
C GLY A 349 -5.21 -2.40 17.24
N ARG A 350 -4.85 -1.15 17.52
CA ARG A 350 -5.84 -0.04 17.58
C ARG A 350 -6.32 0.34 16.20
N THR A 351 -7.62 0.62 16.08
CA THR A 351 -8.23 1.17 14.87
C THR A 351 -7.80 2.61 14.62
N GLU A 352 -8.09 3.19 13.46
CA GLU A 352 -7.82 4.61 13.22
C GLU A 352 -8.65 5.55 14.12
N SER A 353 -9.74 5.05 14.73
CA SER A 353 -10.54 5.79 15.70
C SER A 353 -9.96 5.75 17.12
N ASP A 354 -9.23 4.68 17.45
CA ASP A 354 -8.65 4.44 18.77
C ASP A 354 -7.15 4.75 18.81
N ALA A 355 -6.53 5.01 17.65
CA ALA A 355 -5.12 5.36 17.56
C ALA A 355 -4.84 6.64 18.36
N THR A 356 -3.81 6.59 19.20
CA THR A 356 -3.43 7.74 20.01
C THR A 356 -2.64 8.75 19.19
N LEU A 357 -2.59 10.01 19.67
CA LEU A 357 -1.74 11.02 19.03
C LEU A 357 -0.25 10.56 18.99
N ALA A 358 0.21 9.81 20.00
CA ALA A 358 1.58 9.31 20.04
C ALA A 358 1.86 8.29 18.91
N ASP A 359 0.90 7.40 18.64
CA ASP A 359 1.01 6.43 17.54
C ASP A 359 1.13 7.14 16.19
N LEU A 360 0.23 8.10 15.93
CA LEU A 360 0.18 8.84 14.68
C LEU A 360 1.38 9.78 14.51
N ALA A 361 1.77 10.47 15.60
CA ALA A 361 2.94 11.36 15.61
C ALA A 361 4.23 10.62 15.22
N GLY A 362 4.44 9.39 15.71
CA GLY A 362 5.58 8.56 15.33
C GLY A 362 5.68 8.32 13.82
N GLY A 363 4.54 8.14 13.14
CA GLY A 363 4.50 8.02 11.68
C GLY A 363 4.81 9.34 10.96
N TYR A 364 4.29 10.47 11.44
CA TYR A 364 4.58 11.79 10.85
C TYR A 364 6.00 12.28 11.16
N ASP A 365 6.63 11.80 12.22
CA ASP A 365 8.02 12.14 12.55
C ASP A 365 9.02 11.66 11.48
N LEU A 366 8.70 10.62 10.74
CA LEU A 366 9.48 10.16 9.59
C LEU A 366 9.60 11.24 8.49
N PHE A 367 8.66 12.17 8.45
CA PHE A 367 8.63 13.25 7.46
C PHE A 367 9.16 14.59 7.97
N LYS A 368 9.69 14.67 9.20
CA LYS A 368 10.25 15.92 9.75
C LYS A 368 11.54 16.38 9.08
N SER A 369 12.36 15.43 8.63
CA SER A 369 13.65 15.74 8.03
C SER A 369 13.52 15.96 6.52
N ALA A 370 13.73 17.20 6.05
CA ALA A 370 13.76 17.51 4.63
C ALA A 370 14.96 16.89 3.89
N ASN A 371 16.01 16.49 4.63
CA ASN A 371 17.20 15.86 4.06
C ASN A 371 17.01 14.36 3.80
N GLU A 372 16.06 13.72 4.48
CA GLU A 372 15.80 12.29 4.35
C GLU A 372 14.70 11.99 3.33
N ILE A 373 13.59 12.73 3.43
CA ILE A 373 12.43 12.53 2.55
C ILE A 373 11.95 13.89 2.03
N ASP A 374 11.99 14.06 0.71
CA ASP A 374 11.45 15.25 0.07
C ASP A 374 9.94 15.10 -0.14
N VAL A 375 9.15 15.95 0.54
CA VAL A 375 7.71 16.04 0.39
C VAL A 375 7.29 17.48 0.21
N SER A 376 6.20 17.68 -0.55
CA SER A 376 5.60 19.00 -0.77
C SER A 376 4.23 19.14 -0.14
N PHE A 377 3.56 18.02 0.13
CA PHE A 377 2.26 17.98 0.79
C PHE A 377 2.26 16.95 1.91
N VAL A 378 1.54 17.24 2.99
CA VAL A 378 1.30 16.33 4.09
C VAL A 378 -0.20 16.21 4.30
N LEU A 379 -0.73 14.99 4.19
CA LEU A 379 -2.15 14.70 4.32
C LEU A 379 -2.44 14.27 5.76
N GLN A 380 -3.54 14.76 6.33
CA GLN A 380 -3.96 14.38 7.68
C GLN A 380 -4.51 12.95 7.75
N GLY A 381 -5.18 12.47 6.68
CA GLY A 381 -5.99 11.26 6.75
C GLY A 381 -7.31 11.53 7.48
N LYS A 382 -7.67 10.68 8.45
CA LYS A 382 -8.85 10.87 9.29
C LYS A 382 -8.76 12.15 10.12
N GLY A 383 -9.85 12.94 10.12
CA GLY A 383 -9.99 14.12 10.99
C GLY A 383 -10.21 13.74 12.45
N ASP A 384 -9.63 14.49 13.37
CA ASP A 384 -9.86 14.37 14.81
C ASP A 384 -10.63 15.59 15.36
N SER A 385 -11.65 15.35 16.18
CA SER A 385 -12.54 16.41 16.69
C SER A 385 -11.85 17.43 17.59
N ALA A 386 -10.74 17.03 18.24
CA ALA A 386 -9.95 17.90 19.11
C ALA A 386 -8.88 18.72 18.33
N GLY A 387 -8.64 18.43 17.06
CA GLY A 387 -7.61 19.08 16.25
C GLY A 387 -6.16 18.80 16.70
N ASN A 388 -5.94 17.78 17.54
CA ASN A 388 -4.61 17.49 18.10
C ASN A 388 -3.64 16.99 17.02
N LEU A 389 -4.08 16.06 16.17
CA LEU A 389 -3.29 15.55 15.05
C LEU A 389 -3.01 16.65 14.04
N ALA A 390 -4.04 17.42 13.65
CA ALA A 390 -3.90 18.53 12.74
C ALA A 390 -2.90 19.57 13.27
N THR A 391 -3.01 19.92 14.56
CA THR A 391 -2.05 20.83 15.22
C THR A 391 -0.63 20.27 15.20
N TYR A 392 -0.48 18.95 15.44
CA TYR A 392 0.82 18.30 15.38
C TYR A 392 1.44 18.38 13.98
N ILE A 393 0.68 18.03 12.95
CA ILE A 393 1.14 18.07 11.55
C ILE A 393 1.52 19.49 11.14
N ILE A 394 0.68 20.48 11.48
CA ILE A 394 0.96 21.89 11.14
C ILE A 394 2.23 22.37 11.84
N SER A 395 2.31 22.21 13.16
CA SER A 395 3.37 22.84 13.96
C SER A 395 4.70 22.08 13.89
N ASN A 396 4.66 20.73 13.94
CA ASN A 396 5.86 19.91 14.06
C ASN A 396 6.38 19.35 12.74
N VAL A 397 5.56 19.40 11.67
CA VAL A 397 6.00 18.99 10.34
C VAL A 397 6.03 20.19 9.38
N ALA A 398 4.88 20.79 9.06
CA ALA A 398 4.82 21.81 8.02
C ALA A 398 5.55 23.12 8.40
N ASP A 399 5.25 23.68 9.57
CA ASP A 399 5.91 24.92 10.07
C ASP A 399 7.38 24.70 10.46
N TYR A 400 7.73 23.48 10.88
CA TYR A 400 9.12 23.12 11.19
C TYR A 400 9.97 23.03 9.92
N ARG A 401 9.48 22.30 8.89
CA ARG A 401 10.16 22.12 7.60
C ARG A 401 10.16 23.38 6.75
N LYS A 402 9.00 24.05 6.66
CA LYS A 402 8.73 25.22 5.80
C LYS A 402 8.81 24.97 4.29
N ASP A 403 8.91 23.74 3.89
CA ASP A 403 9.03 23.30 2.49
C ASP A 403 7.87 22.41 2.02
N CYS A 404 6.85 22.23 2.86
CA CYS A 404 5.64 21.48 2.55
C CYS A 404 4.38 22.18 3.08
N ILE A 405 3.21 21.73 2.64
CA ILE A 405 1.90 22.24 3.06
C ILE A 405 1.06 21.10 3.62
N ALA A 406 0.49 21.28 4.81
CA ALA A 406 -0.45 20.37 5.44
C ALA A 406 -1.87 20.57 4.90
N PHE A 407 -2.55 19.48 4.52
CA PHE A 407 -3.94 19.46 4.10
C PHE A 407 -4.79 18.79 5.18
N ILE A 408 -5.79 19.52 5.66
CA ILE A 408 -6.52 19.24 6.89
C ILE A 408 -8.03 19.23 6.60
N SER A 409 -8.73 18.22 7.13
CA SER A 409 -10.19 18.14 7.15
C SER A 409 -10.72 18.18 8.60
N PRO A 410 -11.90 18.75 8.87
CA PRO A 410 -12.57 18.60 10.16
C PRO A 410 -12.90 17.12 10.41
N ALA A 411 -13.30 16.77 11.64
CA ALA A 411 -13.70 15.40 11.96
C ALA A 411 -15.05 15.02 11.31
N SER A 412 -15.29 13.71 11.16
CA SER A 412 -16.59 13.21 10.67
C SER A 412 -17.74 13.63 11.58
N SER A 413 -17.53 13.66 12.90
CA SER A 413 -18.50 14.14 13.90
C SER A 413 -18.97 15.58 13.67
N ASP A 414 -18.16 16.42 13.04
CA ASP A 414 -18.47 17.82 12.82
C ASP A 414 -19.45 18.04 11.65
N VAL A 415 -19.45 17.12 10.69
CA VAL A 415 -20.20 17.28 9.44
C VAL A 415 -21.02 16.06 9.01
N VAL A 416 -20.60 14.83 9.31
CA VAL A 416 -21.31 13.60 8.90
C VAL A 416 -22.39 13.24 9.90
N ASP A 417 -22.05 13.27 11.18
CA ASP A 417 -22.96 12.89 12.28
C ASP A 417 -23.91 14.04 12.70
N GLU A 418 -23.76 15.20 12.10
CA GLU A 418 -24.62 16.36 12.36
C GLU A 418 -25.66 16.52 11.24
N SER A 419 -26.89 16.79 11.62
CA SER A 419 -28.03 16.93 10.68
C SER A 419 -28.34 18.36 10.26
N LYS A 420 -27.90 19.37 11.05
CA LYS A 420 -28.21 20.79 10.83
C LYS A 420 -27.03 21.50 10.20
N THR A 421 -27.23 22.04 9.00
CA THR A 421 -26.18 22.72 8.24
C THR A 421 -25.60 23.96 8.94
N GLU A 422 -26.40 24.68 9.77
CA GLU A 422 -25.89 25.78 10.59
C GLU A 422 -24.93 25.29 11.67
N LYS A 423 -25.19 24.11 12.25
CA LYS A 423 -24.33 23.54 13.27
C LYS A 423 -23.08 22.94 12.64
N MET A 424 -23.18 22.29 11.46
CA MET A 424 -22.02 21.88 10.67
C MET A 424 -21.09 23.07 10.40
N LEU A 425 -21.66 24.22 9.97
CA LEU A 425 -20.92 25.45 9.75
C LEU A 425 -20.18 25.91 11.01
N SER A 426 -20.89 25.97 12.14
CA SER A 426 -20.32 26.37 13.43
C SER A 426 -19.19 25.41 13.84
N ASN A 427 -19.41 24.08 13.78
CA ASN A 427 -18.41 23.08 14.14
C ASN A 427 -17.13 23.22 13.31
N VAL A 428 -17.26 23.40 11.98
CA VAL A 428 -16.11 23.56 11.08
C VAL A 428 -15.33 24.85 11.39
N ILE A 429 -16.02 25.96 11.73
CA ILE A 429 -15.39 27.22 12.11
C ILE A 429 -14.70 27.07 13.48
N ASP A 430 -15.36 26.43 14.45
CA ASP A 430 -14.78 26.17 15.77
C ASP A 430 -13.56 25.26 15.68
N TYR A 431 -13.61 24.21 14.85
CA TYR A 431 -12.46 23.39 14.53
C TYR A 431 -11.30 24.20 13.95
N ARG A 432 -11.58 25.07 12.95
CA ARG A 432 -10.55 25.97 12.39
C ARG A 432 -9.93 26.88 13.46
N ASN A 433 -10.73 27.40 14.37
CA ASN A 433 -10.27 28.29 15.43
C ASN A 433 -9.41 27.60 16.49
N SER A 434 -9.54 26.27 16.63
CA SER A 434 -8.69 25.46 17.52
C SER A 434 -7.29 25.21 16.93
N LEU A 435 -7.13 25.39 15.61
CA LEU A 435 -5.87 25.12 14.91
C LEU A 435 -4.93 26.35 14.90
N PRO A 436 -3.61 26.13 14.85
CA PRO A 436 -2.65 27.22 14.73
C PRO A 436 -2.83 27.97 13.40
N SER A 437 -2.58 29.31 13.44
CA SER A 437 -2.58 30.13 12.24
C SER A 437 -1.25 29.91 11.48
N SER A 438 -1.31 29.27 10.32
CA SER A 438 -0.15 28.98 9.50
C SER A 438 -0.43 29.13 8.01
N SER A 439 0.52 29.70 7.28
CA SER A 439 0.48 29.72 5.81
C SER A 439 0.86 28.38 5.18
N TYR A 440 1.35 27.44 5.97
CA TYR A 440 1.71 26.08 5.55
C TYR A 440 0.58 25.08 5.83
N SER A 441 -0.65 25.54 6.06
CA SER A 441 -1.82 24.68 6.20
C SER A 441 -2.93 25.11 5.25
N VAL A 442 -3.73 24.15 4.82
CA VAL A 442 -4.94 24.32 3.99
C VAL A 442 -6.03 23.48 4.63
N ILE A 443 -7.17 24.11 4.92
CA ILE A 443 -8.29 23.50 5.62
C ILE A 443 -9.49 23.48 4.67
N ASP A 444 -10.11 22.31 4.51
CA ASP A 444 -11.32 22.11 3.71
C ASP A 444 -12.60 22.07 4.57
N SER A 445 -13.75 21.92 3.93
CA SER A 445 -15.06 21.99 4.60
C SER A 445 -15.66 20.65 4.99
N GLY A 446 -14.92 19.50 4.85
CA GLY A 446 -15.43 18.26 5.40
C GLY A 446 -15.27 16.99 4.55
N TYR A 447 -16.39 16.31 4.27
CA TYR A 447 -16.40 14.92 3.79
C TYR A 447 -17.21 14.76 2.51
N LYS A 448 -16.77 13.83 1.65
CA LYS A 448 -17.50 13.35 0.48
C LYS A 448 -18.06 11.95 0.70
N TYR A 449 -19.20 11.65 0.10
CA TYR A 449 -19.82 10.33 0.05
C TYR A 449 -19.39 9.63 -1.23
N ARG A 450 -18.75 8.46 -1.10
CA ARG A 450 -18.22 7.69 -2.21
C ARG A 450 -18.57 6.21 -2.10
N TYR A 451 -18.43 5.47 -3.19
CA TYR A 451 -18.53 4.03 -3.22
C TYR A 451 -17.18 3.39 -2.87
N ASP A 452 -17.20 2.50 -1.88
CA ASP A 452 -16.09 1.62 -1.51
C ASP A 452 -16.23 0.30 -2.28
N ARG A 453 -15.40 0.13 -3.29
CA ARG A 453 -15.42 -1.04 -4.18
C ARG A 453 -14.89 -2.32 -3.53
N TYR A 454 -14.16 -2.21 -2.41
CA TYR A 454 -13.57 -3.35 -1.72
C TYR A 454 -14.58 -4.05 -0.81
N ASN A 455 -15.49 -3.27 -0.21
CA ASN A 455 -16.47 -3.74 0.74
C ASN A 455 -17.93 -3.68 0.22
N ASP A 456 -18.13 -3.24 -1.03
CA ASP A 456 -19.45 -3.06 -1.67
C ASP A 456 -20.41 -2.18 -0.84
N VAL A 457 -19.89 -1.09 -0.26
CA VAL A 457 -20.65 -0.15 0.58
C VAL A 457 -20.35 1.29 0.20
N TYR A 458 -21.21 2.20 0.62
CA TYR A 458 -20.96 3.63 0.48
C TYR A 458 -20.47 4.22 1.81
N ARG A 459 -19.40 5.04 1.74
CA ARG A 459 -18.76 5.64 2.91
C ARG A 459 -18.56 7.13 2.76
N TYR A 460 -18.47 7.83 3.89
CA TYR A 460 -17.98 9.19 3.93
C TYR A 460 -16.48 9.20 4.17
N THR A 461 -15.73 9.91 3.33
CA THR A 461 -14.27 10.05 3.42
C THR A 461 -13.86 11.51 3.44
N PRO A 462 -12.78 11.87 4.15
CA PRO A 462 -12.33 13.27 4.27
C PRO A 462 -11.80 13.80 2.92
N LEU A 463 -11.88 15.12 2.73
CA LEU A 463 -11.53 15.79 1.48
C LEU A 463 -10.04 16.17 1.36
N ASN A 464 -9.24 16.08 2.44
CA ASN A 464 -7.86 16.55 2.42
C ASN A 464 -7.00 15.86 1.34
N GLY A 465 -7.22 14.57 1.06
CA GLY A 465 -6.57 13.86 -0.04
C GLY A 465 -6.92 14.41 -1.42
N ASP A 466 -8.21 14.74 -1.65
CA ASP A 466 -8.66 15.36 -2.90
C ASP A 466 -8.09 16.76 -3.09
N VAL A 467 -8.15 17.60 -2.06
CA VAL A 467 -7.67 19.00 -2.12
C VAL A 467 -6.17 19.05 -2.40
N ALA A 468 -5.39 18.19 -1.74
CA ALA A 468 -3.98 18.02 -2.04
C ALA A 468 -3.74 17.48 -3.46
N GLY A 469 -4.56 16.51 -3.88
CA GLY A 469 -4.52 15.96 -5.24
C GLY A 469 -4.85 17.00 -6.32
N LEU A 470 -5.83 17.87 -6.10
CA LEU A 470 -6.09 19.00 -6.99
C LEU A 470 -4.91 19.96 -7.05
N ALA A 471 -4.27 20.24 -5.90
CA ALA A 471 -3.08 21.06 -5.84
C ALA A 471 -1.90 20.42 -6.59
N SER A 472 -1.73 19.09 -6.57
CA SER A 472 -0.65 18.40 -7.30
C SER A 472 -0.79 18.48 -8.81
N ARG A 473 -2.00 18.60 -9.36
CA ARG A 473 -2.30 18.63 -10.80
C ARG A 473 -2.07 19.97 -11.49
N VAL A 474 -1.96 21.03 -10.71
CA VAL A 474 -1.80 22.40 -11.23
C VAL A 474 -0.41 22.91 -10.93
N GLU A 475 0.07 23.82 -11.77
CA GLU A 475 1.37 24.47 -11.54
C GLU A 475 1.41 25.16 -10.16
N PRO A 476 2.56 25.27 -9.50
CA PRO A 476 2.65 25.85 -8.16
C PRO A 476 2.08 27.26 -8.04
N TYR A 477 2.17 28.06 -9.10
CA TYR A 477 1.64 29.44 -9.15
C TYR A 477 0.15 29.51 -9.50
N GLU A 478 -0.50 28.39 -9.81
CA GLU A 478 -1.92 28.35 -10.14
C GLU A 478 -2.78 27.94 -8.94
N SER A 479 -3.95 28.57 -8.83
CA SER A 479 -4.94 28.14 -7.84
C SER A 479 -5.54 26.77 -8.20
N PRO A 480 -5.65 25.82 -7.25
CA PRO A 480 -6.29 24.53 -7.47
C PRO A 480 -7.82 24.62 -7.49
N ALA A 481 -8.39 25.76 -7.11
CA ALA A 481 -9.83 25.96 -6.98
C ALA A 481 -10.53 26.32 -8.31
N GLY A 482 -11.83 26.24 -8.31
CA GLY A 482 -12.72 26.69 -9.39
C GLY A 482 -13.15 25.59 -10.35
N PHE A 483 -14.13 25.92 -11.19
CA PHE A 483 -14.85 24.96 -12.04
C PHE A 483 -13.99 24.26 -13.11
N ARG A 484 -12.87 24.83 -13.47
CA ARG A 484 -11.98 24.26 -14.48
C ARG A 484 -10.97 23.28 -13.89
N LYS A 485 -10.48 23.54 -12.68
CA LYS A 485 -9.36 22.83 -12.08
C LYS A 485 -9.73 22.09 -10.79
N GLY A 486 -10.71 22.61 -10.05
CA GLY A 486 -11.08 22.16 -8.71
C GLY A 486 -12.17 21.08 -8.67
N VAL A 487 -12.42 20.35 -9.76
CA VAL A 487 -13.43 19.28 -9.79
C VAL A 487 -12.94 18.04 -9.04
N ILE A 488 -13.72 17.62 -8.04
CA ILE A 488 -13.43 16.46 -7.20
C ILE A 488 -13.89 15.18 -7.89
N LYS A 489 -13.07 14.15 -7.81
CA LYS A 489 -13.33 12.81 -8.39
C LYS A 489 -14.01 11.89 -7.38
N ASN A 490 -14.60 10.80 -7.87
CA ASN A 490 -15.14 9.70 -7.05
C ASN A 490 -16.07 10.17 -5.95
N VAL A 491 -17.02 11.05 -6.26
CA VAL A 491 -17.93 11.66 -5.31
C VAL A 491 -19.38 11.56 -5.77
N VAL A 492 -20.27 11.12 -4.89
CA VAL A 492 -21.72 11.05 -5.12
C VAL A 492 -22.41 12.30 -4.57
N LYS A 493 -22.07 12.67 -3.33
CA LYS A 493 -22.59 13.86 -2.65
C LYS A 493 -21.60 14.31 -1.57
N LEU A 494 -21.79 15.52 -1.05
CA LEU A 494 -21.07 16.03 0.11
C LEU A 494 -21.86 15.75 1.40
N ALA A 495 -21.15 15.58 2.52
CA ALA A 495 -21.75 15.58 3.85
C ALA A 495 -22.29 16.98 4.18
N PHE A 496 -21.49 18.01 3.93
CA PHE A 496 -21.86 19.42 4.07
C PHE A 496 -21.77 20.13 2.72
N ASN A 497 -22.90 20.60 2.19
CA ASN A 497 -22.96 21.41 0.97
C ASN A 497 -23.37 22.84 1.33
N PRO A 498 -22.43 23.79 1.55
CA PRO A 498 -22.71 25.10 2.07
C PRO A 498 -23.42 26.00 1.02
N ASN A 499 -24.44 26.74 1.45
CA ASN A 499 -25.07 27.79 0.67
C ASN A 499 -24.15 29.00 0.53
N LYS A 500 -24.58 30.07 -0.24
CA LYS A 500 -23.72 31.23 -0.48
C LYS A 500 -23.29 31.92 0.81
N ALA A 501 -24.23 32.18 1.74
CA ALA A 501 -23.94 32.88 3.00
C ALA A 501 -22.99 32.05 3.89
N GLN A 502 -23.18 30.74 3.92
CA GLN A 502 -22.32 29.83 4.65
C GLN A 502 -20.91 29.76 4.03
N ARG A 503 -20.81 29.77 2.68
CA ARG A 503 -19.49 29.83 2.00
C ARG A 503 -18.76 31.12 2.32
N ASP A 504 -19.45 32.25 2.36
CA ASP A 504 -18.86 33.55 2.70
C ASP A 504 -18.30 33.52 4.14
N GLN A 505 -19.02 32.88 5.08
CA GLN A 505 -18.53 32.70 6.46
C GLN A 505 -17.34 31.74 6.54
N LEU A 506 -17.39 30.57 5.89
CA LEU A 506 -16.27 29.63 5.83
C LEU A 506 -14.99 30.29 5.27
N TYR A 507 -15.16 30.98 4.14
CA TYR A 507 -14.05 31.65 3.46
C TYR A 507 -13.49 32.83 4.28
N SER A 508 -14.32 33.53 5.07
CA SER A 508 -13.83 34.57 5.98
C SER A 508 -13.01 34.01 7.14
N ASN A 509 -13.25 32.74 7.53
CA ASN A 509 -12.53 32.02 8.57
C ASN A 509 -11.46 31.06 8.00
N GLU A 510 -10.88 31.35 6.83
CA GLU A 510 -9.79 30.60 6.20
C GLU A 510 -10.08 29.11 5.91
N VAL A 511 -11.35 28.72 5.82
CA VAL A 511 -11.79 27.40 5.39
C VAL A 511 -12.14 27.44 3.91
N ASN A 512 -11.65 26.47 3.14
CA ASN A 512 -11.91 26.36 1.71
C ASN A 512 -13.18 25.53 1.47
N PRO A 513 -14.31 26.17 1.11
CA PRO A 513 -15.54 25.45 0.89
C PRO A 513 -15.45 24.54 -0.34
N VAL A 514 -15.96 23.34 -0.20
CA VAL A 514 -16.26 22.43 -1.30
C VAL A 514 -17.78 22.45 -1.50
N MET A 515 -18.22 22.64 -2.73
CA MET A 515 -19.65 22.80 -3.02
C MET A 515 -20.09 22.00 -4.25
N SER A 516 -21.36 21.63 -4.27
CA SER A 516 -22.02 21.06 -5.44
C SER A 516 -22.66 22.16 -6.27
N GLN A 517 -22.31 22.23 -7.55
CA GLN A 517 -22.87 23.15 -8.52
C GLN A 517 -23.63 22.40 -9.60
N VAL A 518 -24.89 22.78 -9.81
CA VAL A 518 -25.74 22.17 -10.84
C VAL A 518 -25.08 22.30 -12.22
N GLY A 519 -24.92 21.18 -12.91
CA GLY A 519 -24.31 21.12 -14.25
C GLY A 519 -22.79 21.21 -14.29
N GLN A 520 -22.10 21.37 -13.17
CA GLN A 520 -20.62 21.48 -13.11
C GLN A 520 -19.97 20.52 -12.12
N GLY A 521 -20.77 19.78 -11.34
CA GLY A 521 -20.28 18.80 -10.39
C GLY A 521 -19.90 19.37 -9.02
N ILE A 522 -19.09 18.64 -8.29
CA ILE A 522 -18.59 19.01 -6.95
C ILE A 522 -17.19 19.59 -7.11
N VAL A 523 -17.00 20.80 -6.58
CA VAL A 523 -15.79 21.59 -6.82
C VAL A 523 -15.25 22.23 -5.55
N LEU A 524 -13.93 22.33 -5.46
CA LEU A 524 -13.23 23.17 -4.49
C LEU A 524 -13.44 24.65 -4.87
N PHE A 525 -14.02 25.43 -3.98
CA PHE A 525 -14.38 26.83 -4.24
C PHE A 525 -13.71 27.82 -3.27
N GLY A 526 -12.45 27.52 -2.90
CA GLY A 526 -11.61 28.36 -2.06
C GLY A 526 -10.14 28.06 -2.29
N ASP A 527 -9.27 29.06 -2.12
CA ASP A 527 -7.83 28.97 -2.32
C ASP A 527 -7.02 29.65 -1.20
N LYS A 528 -7.57 29.70 0.01
CA LYS A 528 -6.90 30.27 1.19
C LYS A 528 -6.02 29.26 1.90
N THR A 529 -4.91 29.76 2.45
CA THR A 529 -4.15 29.06 3.49
C THR A 529 -4.78 29.28 4.87
N GLY A 530 -4.38 28.52 5.87
CA GLY A 530 -4.84 28.69 7.26
C GLY A 530 -4.22 29.91 7.98
N LEU A 531 -3.73 30.91 7.23
CA LEU A 531 -3.15 32.14 7.80
C LEU A 531 -4.23 33.16 8.10
N GLY A 532 -4.52 33.40 9.37
CA GLY A 532 -5.53 34.34 9.85
C GLY A 532 -5.19 35.82 9.72
N GLN A 533 -4.20 36.18 8.91
CA GLN A 533 -3.75 37.57 8.69
C GLN A 533 -3.67 37.88 7.21
N ASN A 534 -4.01 39.12 6.83
CA ASN A 534 -3.82 39.59 5.46
C ASN A 534 -2.32 39.59 5.11
N SER A 535 -1.91 38.72 4.21
CA SER A 535 -0.54 38.56 3.75
C SER A 535 -0.51 38.15 2.28
N ALA A 536 0.64 38.25 1.65
CA ALA A 536 0.86 37.65 0.34
C ALA A 536 0.71 36.11 0.40
N PHE A 537 0.94 35.51 1.57
CA PHE A 537 0.90 34.06 1.81
C PHE A 537 -0.47 33.55 2.27
N ASP A 538 -1.52 34.36 2.21
CA ASP A 538 -2.90 33.96 2.52
C ASP A 538 -3.53 33.09 1.41
N ARG A 539 -2.79 32.85 0.29
CA ARG A 539 -3.24 32.09 -0.87
C ARG A 539 -2.39 30.85 -1.11
N ILE A 540 -3.07 29.74 -1.45
CA ILE A 540 -2.43 28.46 -1.71
C ILE A 540 -1.40 28.56 -2.84
N ASN A 541 -1.77 29.21 -3.96
CA ASN A 541 -0.89 29.33 -5.12
C ASN A 541 0.37 30.16 -4.81
N VAL A 542 0.26 31.22 -4.00
CA VAL A 542 1.43 32.04 -3.63
C VAL A 542 2.36 31.26 -2.70
N ARG A 543 1.81 30.59 -1.68
CA ARG A 543 2.64 29.78 -0.78
C ARG A 543 3.35 28.64 -1.53
N ARG A 544 2.63 27.93 -2.40
CA ARG A 544 3.20 26.87 -3.24
C ARG A 544 4.30 27.38 -4.17
N LEU A 545 4.06 28.53 -4.81
CA LEU A 545 5.06 29.18 -5.66
C LEU A 545 6.35 29.43 -4.87
N PHE A 546 6.25 30.04 -3.68
CA PHE A 546 7.42 30.34 -2.87
C PHE A 546 8.16 29.07 -2.43
N ILE A 547 7.46 28.03 -1.96
CA ILE A 547 8.07 26.74 -1.60
C ILE A 547 8.83 26.16 -2.80
N ALA A 548 8.21 26.14 -3.99
CA ALA A 548 8.84 25.58 -5.18
C ALA A 548 10.07 26.38 -5.61
N VAL A 549 10.00 27.71 -5.56
CA VAL A 549 11.12 28.60 -5.88
C VAL A 549 12.24 28.47 -4.85
N GLU A 550 11.90 28.46 -3.55
CA GLU A 550 12.85 28.31 -2.45
C GLU A 550 13.61 26.98 -2.55
N LYS A 551 12.90 25.84 -2.75
CA LYS A 551 13.53 24.53 -2.96
C LYS A 551 14.45 24.50 -4.18
N SER A 552 13.99 25.01 -5.32
CA SER A 552 14.76 24.99 -6.56
C SER A 552 16.03 25.84 -6.45
N ILE A 553 15.95 27.04 -5.85
CA ILE A 553 17.09 27.92 -5.65
C ILE A 553 18.04 27.38 -4.57
N ALA A 554 17.51 26.80 -3.48
CA ALA A 554 18.33 26.17 -2.45
C ALA A 554 19.16 25.02 -3.02
N ASN A 555 18.57 24.16 -3.86
CA ASN A 555 19.29 23.08 -4.52
C ASN A 555 20.39 23.62 -5.46
N ALA A 556 20.10 24.66 -6.25
CA ALA A 556 21.10 25.31 -7.08
C ALA A 556 22.21 25.99 -6.26
N ALA A 557 21.86 26.56 -5.11
CA ALA A 557 22.82 27.24 -4.21
C ALA A 557 23.83 26.27 -3.58
N GLN A 558 23.47 24.97 -3.43
CA GLN A 558 24.39 23.95 -2.90
C GLN A 558 25.69 23.83 -3.73
N SER A 559 25.63 24.08 -5.04
CA SER A 559 26.79 24.03 -5.92
C SER A 559 27.82 25.14 -5.65
N PHE A 560 27.42 26.19 -4.90
CA PHE A 560 28.30 27.30 -4.52
C PHE A 560 28.92 27.12 -3.13
N LEU A 561 28.60 26.05 -2.41
CA LEU A 561 29.25 25.76 -1.12
C LEU A 561 30.72 25.44 -1.35
N PHE A 562 31.57 26.05 -0.52
CA PHE A 562 33.04 25.96 -0.58
C PHE A 562 33.70 26.70 -1.77
N GLU A 563 32.93 27.41 -2.61
CA GLU A 563 33.49 28.30 -3.61
C GLU A 563 33.98 29.63 -2.98
N LEU A 564 34.84 30.36 -3.70
CA LEU A 564 35.33 31.65 -3.24
C LEU A 564 34.20 32.69 -3.29
N ASN A 565 34.04 33.46 -2.20
CA ASN A 565 33.02 34.52 -2.14
C ASN A 565 33.56 35.83 -2.73
N ASP A 566 33.66 35.89 -4.04
CA ASP A 566 34.09 37.03 -4.82
C ASP A 566 32.97 37.56 -5.75
N GLU A 567 33.23 38.67 -6.42
CA GLU A 567 32.28 39.29 -7.35
C GLU A 567 31.92 38.35 -8.50
N PHE A 568 32.83 37.46 -8.90
CA PHE A 568 32.59 36.52 -9.97
C PHE A 568 31.56 35.47 -9.55
N THR A 569 31.74 34.84 -8.39
CA THR A 569 30.81 33.86 -7.82
C THR A 569 29.42 34.47 -7.54
N GLN A 570 29.42 35.74 -7.02
CA GLN A 570 28.18 36.49 -6.80
C GLN A 570 27.40 36.74 -8.12
N ALA A 571 28.12 37.11 -9.19
CA ALA A 571 27.53 37.31 -10.51
C ALA A 571 27.07 35.99 -11.16
N GLN A 572 27.81 34.90 -10.94
CA GLN A 572 27.44 33.56 -11.45
C GLN A 572 26.16 33.08 -10.77
N PHE A 573 26.01 33.19 -9.46
CA PHE A 573 24.76 32.85 -8.76
C PHE A 573 23.58 33.65 -9.33
N LYS A 574 23.73 34.95 -9.50
CA LYS A 574 22.70 35.80 -10.12
C LYS A 574 22.36 35.35 -11.54
N GLY A 575 23.40 34.98 -12.32
CA GLY A 575 23.29 34.49 -13.68
C GLY A 575 22.51 33.15 -13.81
N ILE A 576 22.43 32.36 -12.73
CA ILE A 576 21.63 31.12 -12.68
C ILE A 576 20.20 31.40 -12.21
N VAL A 577 20.02 32.24 -11.18
CA VAL A 577 18.71 32.49 -10.55
C VAL A 577 17.82 33.39 -11.41
N GLU A 578 18.36 34.44 -12.04
CA GLU A 578 17.52 35.36 -12.86
C GLU A 578 16.84 34.70 -14.05
N PRO A 579 17.49 33.86 -14.89
CA PRO A 579 16.82 33.16 -15.97
C PRO A 579 15.69 32.23 -15.50
N PHE A 580 15.89 31.53 -14.35
CA PHE A 580 14.85 30.69 -13.74
C PHE A 580 13.63 31.51 -13.33
N LEU A 581 13.82 32.62 -12.61
CA LEU A 581 12.71 33.50 -12.23
C LEU A 581 12.03 34.15 -13.45
N ARG A 582 12.80 34.45 -14.51
CA ARG A 582 12.28 34.99 -15.78
C ARG A 582 11.43 33.97 -16.53
N ASP A 583 11.77 32.67 -16.48
CA ASP A 583 10.93 31.60 -17.03
C ASP A 583 9.58 31.53 -16.31
N ILE A 584 9.56 31.57 -14.97
CA ILE A 584 8.33 31.61 -14.18
C ILE A 584 7.53 32.87 -14.47
N GLN A 585 8.18 34.02 -14.68
CA GLN A 585 7.55 35.27 -15.10
C GLN A 585 6.90 35.11 -16.49
N GLY A 586 7.59 34.50 -17.45
CA GLY A 586 7.08 34.19 -18.78
C GLY A 586 5.84 33.30 -18.75
N ARG A 587 5.78 32.37 -17.79
CA ARG A 587 4.60 31.52 -17.51
C ARG A 587 3.51 32.21 -16.69
N ARG A 588 3.65 33.50 -16.38
CA ARG A 588 2.70 34.34 -15.63
C ARG A 588 2.59 34.00 -14.14
N GLY A 589 3.54 33.26 -13.56
CA GLY A 589 3.56 32.96 -12.13
C GLY A 589 4.03 34.13 -11.26
N ILE A 590 4.89 34.98 -11.83
CA ILE A 590 5.47 36.16 -11.17
C ILE A 590 5.17 37.39 -12.04
N VAL A 591 4.80 38.50 -11.40
CA VAL A 591 4.61 39.79 -12.06
C VAL A 591 5.95 40.49 -12.27
N ASP A 592 6.80 40.49 -11.22
CA ASP A 592 8.10 41.11 -11.22
C ASP A 592 9.03 40.46 -10.17
N PHE A 593 10.34 40.55 -10.40
CA PHE A 593 11.32 40.05 -9.45
C PHE A 593 12.62 40.87 -9.48
N ARG A 594 13.41 40.80 -8.41
CA ARG A 594 14.73 41.40 -8.32
C ARG A 594 15.65 40.50 -7.48
N VAL A 595 16.86 40.25 -8.00
CA VAL A 595 17.92 39.49 -7.30
C VAL A 595 19.04 40.44 -6.98
N ILE A 596 19.44 40.51 -5.71
CA ILE A 596 20.58 41.32 -5.22
C ILE A 596 21.53 40.34 -4.52
N SER A 597 22.73 40.14 -5.09
CA SER A 597 23.78 39.29 -4.55
C SER A 597 25.16 39.97 -4.59
N ASP A 598 25.18 41.27 -4.86
CA ASP A 598 26.39 42.09 -5.01
C ASP A 598 27.00 42.55 -3.66
N ALA A 599 28.02 43.41 -3.72
CA ALA A 599 28.68 43.95 -2.56
C ALA A 599 27.79 44.75 -1.57
N THR A 600 26.56 45.13 -1.99
CA THR A 600 25.61 45.82 -1.09
C THR A 600 25.07 44.87 0.00
N VAL A 601 24.98 43.58 -0.26
CA VAL A 601 24.55 42.55 0.70
C VAL A 601 25.70 41.65 1.17
N ASN A 602 26.75 41.52 0.37
CA ASN A 602 28.00 40.80 0.68
C ASN A 602 29.10 41.80 1.05
N THR A 603 28.92 42.47 2.19
CA THR A 603 29.93 43.37 2.72
C THR A 603 31.19 42.61 3.17
N PRO A 604 32.37 43.26 3.27
CA PRO A 604 33.57 42.59 3.77
C PRO A 604 33.38 41.83 5.09
N ALA A 605 32.58 42.39 6.00
CA ALA A 605 32.25 41.71 7.26
C ALA A 605 31.40 40.42 7.10
N VAL A 606 30.63 40.32 6.06
CA VAL A 606 29.86 39.11 5.72
C VAL A 606 30.76 38.06 5.07
N ILE A 607 31.65 38.50 4.20
CA ILE A 607 32.65 37.67 3.52
C ILE A 607 33.65 37.10 4.55
N ASP A 608 34.13 37.91 5.50
CA ASP A 608 35.03 37.49 6.58
C ASP A 608 34.40 36.43 7.51
N GLN A 609 33.06 36.39 7.60
CA GLN A 609 32.31 35.34 8.31
C GLN A 609 32.12 34.06 7.50
N GLY A 610 32.65 33.97 6.28
CA GLY A 610 32.44 32.86 5.38
C GLY A 610 30.99 32.74 4.89
N LYS A 611 30.22 33.83 4.86
CA LYS A 611 28.82 33.86 4.48
C LYS A 611 28.61 34.50 3.12
N PHE A 612 27.81 33.84 2.27
CA PHE A 612 27.26 34.43 1.06
C PHE A 612 25.78 34.78 1.30
N ARG A 613 25.36 35.96 0.88
CA ARG A 613 23.96 36.44 0.99
C ARG A 613 23.40 36.85 -0.37
N ALA A 614 22.17 36.43 -0.63
CA ALA A 614 21.40 36.91 -1.76
C ALA A 614 19.98 37.27 -1.29
N ASN A 615 19.51 38.45 -1.67
CA ASN A 615 18.15 38.89 -1.44
C ASN A 615 17.33 38.73 -2.73
N ILE A 616 16.30 37.93 -2.68
CA ILE A 616 15.41 37.65 -3.82
C ILE A 616 14.04 38.22 -3.51
N PHE A 617 13.65 39.25 -4.26
CA PHE A 617 12.35 39.92 -4.14
C PHE A 617 11.44 39.39 -5.26
N ILE A 618 10.25 38.90 -4.89
CA ILE A 618 9.29 38.32 -5.83
C ILE A 618 7.93 38.99 -5.61
N LYS A 619 7.33 39.47 -6.70
CA LYS A 619 5.95 39.94 -6.73
C LYS A 619 5.09 38.86 -7.38
N PRO A 620 4.34 38.05 -6.61
CA PRO A 620 3.58 36.94 -7.15
C PRO A 620 2.36 37.44 -7.94
N ALA A 621 1.92 36.65 -8.92
CA ALA A 621 0.62 36.85 -9.58
C ALA A 621 -0.51 36.42 -8.63
N ARG A 622 -1.60 37.17 -8.59
CA ARG A 622 -2.79 36.85 -7.80
C ARG A 622 -3.88 36.23 -8.64
N SER A 623 -4.62 35.28 -8.08
CA SER A 623 -5.83 34.72 -8.68
C SER A 623 -6.98 35.76 -8.67
N ILE A 624 -7.89 35.65 -9.63
CA ILE A 624 -9.11 36.43 -9.67
C ILE A 624 -10.14 35.74 -8.78
N ASN A 625 -10.57 36.41 -7.72
CA ASN A 625 -11.55 35.87 -6.79
C ASN A 625 -12.93 36.48 -6.97
N ASN A 626 -13.03 37.74 -7.43
CA ASN A 626 -14.28 38.44 -7.69
C ASN A 626 -14.30 38.99 -9.13
N ILE A 627 -15.39 38.79 -9.81
CA ILE A 627 -15.64 39.37 -11.13
C ILE A 627 -16.88 40.26 -11.00
N GLU A 628 -16.71 41.56 -11.19
CA GLU A 628 -17.80 42.52 -11.25
C GLU A 628 -18.15 42.76 -12.72
N LEU A 629 -19.41 42.53 -13.06
CA LEU A 629 -19.95 42.78 -14.40
C LEU A 629 -21.04 43.84 -14.32
N THR A 630 -20.80 44.96 -14.97
CA THR A 630 -21.79 46.04 -15.09
C THR A 630 -22.46 46.00 -16.46
N PHE A 631 -23.74 45.72 -16.49
CA PHE A 631 -24.55 45.76 -17.71
C PHE A 631 -25.30 47.09 -17.77
N VAL A 632 -25.04 47.88 -18.79
CA VAL A 632 -25.71 49.17 -19.00
C VAL A 632 -26.70 49.04 -20.16
N ALA A 633 -27.99 49.18 -19.87
CA ALA A 633 -29.01 49.23 -20.90
C ALA A 633 -29.14 50.66 -21.40
N THR A 634 -28.94 50.87 -22.71
CA THR A 634 -29.06 52.19 -23.34
C THR A 634 -30.32 52.29 -24.19
N ARG A 635 -30.81 53.49 -24.38
CA ARG A 635 -31.90 53.77 -25.36
C ARG A 635 -31.32 53.72 -26.77
N SER A 636 -32.11 53.26 -27.74
CA SER A 636 -31.75 53.32 -29.15
C SER A 636 -31.52 54.77 -29.59
N GLY A 637 -30.28 55.10 -29.98
CA GLY A 637 -29.89 56.43 -30.45
C GLY A 637 -28.84 57.17 -29.60
N VAL A 638 -28.33 56.55 -28.53
CA VAL A 638 -27.21 57.10 -27.74
C VAL A 638 -25.93 56.38 -28.17
N GLU A 639 -24.87 57.09 -28.50
CA GLU A 639 -23.57 56.51 -28.84
C GLU A 639 -22.88 55.98 -27.60
N PHE A 640 -22.21 54.77 -27.71
CA PHE A 640 -21.58 54.10 -26.59
C PHE A 640 -20.46 54.92 -25.92
N GLU A 641 -19.78 55.79 -26.68
CA GLU A 641 -18.69 56.62 -26.16
C GLU A 641 -19.16 57.66 -25.14
N GLU A 642 -20.40 58.15 -25.26
CA GLU A 642 -20.99 59.12 -24.35
C GLU A 642 -21.33 58.52 -22.98
N ILE A 643 -21.60 57.19 -22.94
CA ILE A 643 -21.92 56.43 -21.72
C ILE A 643 -20.65 56.01 -20.98
N VAL A 644 -19.61 55.59 -21.72
CA VAL A 644 -18.33 55.22 -21.13
C VAL A 644 -17.70 56.41 -20.41
N GLY A 645 -17.80 57.62 -20.98
CA GLY A 645 -17.32 58.86 -20.35
C GLY A 645 -18.05 59.28 -19.08
N SER A 646 -19.27 58.76 -18.82
CA SER A 646 -20.03 59.05 -17.60
C SER A 646 -19.89 58.03 -16.49
N LEU A 647 -19.22 56.87 -16.76
CA LEU A 647 -19.00 55.77 -15.82
C LEU A 647 -17.57 55.71 -15.26
N THR A 648 -16.66 56.49 -15.80
CA THR A 648 -15.31 56.73 -15.29
C THR A 648 -15.25 57.99 -14.46
#